data_ca9f55b9bef03e2abc3bcf1a79a49b58
#
_entry.id   ca9f55b9bef03e2abc3bcf1a79a49b58
#
_cell.length_a   1.000
_cell.length_b   1.000
_cell.length_c   1.000
_cell.angle_alpha   90.00
_cell.angle_beta   90.00
_cell.angle_gamma   90.00
#
_symmetry.space_group_name_H-M   'P 1'
#
loop_
_entity.id
_entity.type
_entity.pdbx_description
1 polymer ?
#
loop_
_entity_poly.entity_id
_entity_poly.type
_entity_poly.pdbx_seq_one_letter_code
_entity_poly.pdbx_strand_id
1 'polypeptide(L)'
;MKRFLHTILFLTIVINAAAQVKVTGRVTDLQGKPVSEVVVKLSNDSKTLAFTTTDAQGMYCIELESLAADELVLQFAHISYEKETEKLSLKDKVTKVDMLLTPKDIVLKEVTVRPDPLRQRGDTLSHYLASFLGKGDVTLEDGLKRLPGVDVSKSGAISYMGKPISQFNIEGLDLLGGKYSLATRNIPADYVTNVEVVRNHHSRRVERDIPSDEVSMNVRLSQKAKFKPFGQEEVGAGHMVGGNDKLQALLGVTGMMFTDKFQTICSLKGGNYKSFARADMFDHFGGSGISTAATTLFGGFDGGAPPQGEYLYQRNGMVTLNAINKLDSVTTLKVNADYSCHQATHDISQSSTYLSGDGSYVTVSETTSPLSKIHQPKVSVNYLKNADNIYLNERLVIKGAFEQNEGDVVANGSLVEQRRRTSSFEIGNDLHWASKTAKVSVPVSFKQTPTMRLAFAQGGNLYGQTAQSSTLSLNVSSSFSIPIGKVLRIKLPVSVSAMYDNVETYREATGDENLIRGWAFTPRFNPGFEVYSHNRRFYLTTGVGAALKGLYYNKAKYMKPVLNPSVSTTYTFSANSKLGLSTGYTTLIGDMMTLLTEPMQVNYRTVRTSSGIIGESNTWRSSGEWKWQLPMQYFTLCLSAGHSENKRNTLYSQSVSGIDISNIALLRDTHSRSTSFTISSTKSIPSLFANFSATANYGFGDGEQAVNEDIIKINSNNYDINGKVTITPIQWLELRYNINYAYAESYFSRERNITTSLTHGSAIHMFPIAALDLSLNYDYVRCQITADQYKRMSLFNASAQYKFKRLVLRLELDNLLNQRSYAYTIFDGINTYSFDYGLCGRTALLRATFKL
;
A
#
# COMPACT_ATOMS: atom_id res chain seq x y z
N MET A 1 -44.03 -58.98 83.39
CA MET A 1 -43.78 -57.95 82.40
C MET A 1 -42.87 -58.37 81.25
N LYS A 2 -41.97 -59.40 81.42
CA LYS A 2 -41.05 -59.83 80.30
C LYS A 2 -41.74 -60.78 79.26
N ARG A 3 -42.87 -61.50 79.60
CA ARG A 3 -43.61 -62.40 78.70
C ARG A 3 -44.56 -61.57 77.75
N PHE A 4 -44.99 -60.42 78.13
CA PHE A 4 -45.95 -59.60 77.35
C PHE A 4 -45.20 -58.77 76.25
N LEU A 5 -43.96 -58.53 76.40
CA LEU A 5 -43.16 -57.79 75.48
C LEU A 5 -42.67 -58.62 74.24
N HIS A 6 -42.55 -59.99 74.45
CA HIS A 6 -42.18 -60.89 73.35
C HIS A 6 -43.37 -61.23 72.44
N THR A 7 -44.60 -61.12 72.89
CA THR A 7 -45.81 -61.38 72.07
C THR A 7 -46.16 -60.19 71.21
N ILE A 8 -45.84 -58.96 71.64
CA ILE A 8 -46.02 -57.74 70.86
C ILE A 8 -44.95 -57.64 69.77
N LEU A 9 -43.68 -58.08 70.07
CA LEU A 9 -42.61 -58.06 69.06
C LEU A 9 -42.78 -59.10 67.98
N PHE A 10 -43.47 -60.20 68.21
CA PHE A 10 -43.83 -61.26 67.21
C PHE A 10 -45.05 -60.91 66.37
N LEU A 11 -45.95 -60.04 66.87
CA LEU A 11 -47.13 -59.57 66.14
C LEU A 11 -46.80 -58.40 65.19
N THR A 12 -45.68 -57.68 65.38
CA THR A 12 -45.26 -56.61 64.49
C THR A 12 -44.40 -57.08 63.34
N ILE A 13 -43.91 -58.33 63.31
CA ILE A 13 -43.12 -58.90 62.24
C ILE A 13 -44.05 -59.62 61.16
N VAL A 14 -45.33 -59.81 61.39
CA VAL A 14 -46.20 -60.55 60.44
C VAL A 14 -47.03 -59.60 59.56
N ILE A 15 -46.98 -58.28 59.66
CA ILE A 15 -47.79 -57.31 58.90
C ILE A 15 -47.03 -56.47 57.87
N ASN A 16 -45.91 -56.95 57.33
CA ASN A 16 -45.31 -56.33 56.15
C ASN A 16 -45.07 -57.31 55.01
N ALA A 17 -46.07 -58.09 54.62
CA ALA A 17 -46.16 -58.69 53.30
C ALA A 17 -46.83 -57.67 52.36
N ALA A 18 -46.24 -56.54 52.11
CA ALA A 18 -46.63 -55.66 51.05
C ALA A 18 -46.49 -56.40 49.71
N ALA A 19 -47.60 -56.51 48.95
CA ALA A 19 -47.61 -57.12 47.63
C ALA A 19 -46.68 -56.36 46.69
N GLN A 20 -45.40 -56.76 46.64
CA GLN A 20 -44.47 -56.26 45.70
C GLN A 20 -44.89 -56.65 44.27
N VAL A 21 -45.01 -55.61 43.36
CA VAL A 21 -45.21 -55.84 41.95
C VAL A 21 -43.90 -55.84 41.30
N LYS A 22 -43.53 -56.82 40.46
CA LYS A 22 -42.31 -57.04 39.83
C LYS A 22 -42.49 -57.02 38.30
N VAL A 23 -41.78 -56.12 37.62
CA VAL A 23 -41.72 -56.06 36.17
C VAL A 23 -40.33 -56.53 35.74
N THR A 24 -40.27 -57.60 34.96
CA THR A 24 -39.01 -58.17 34.45
C THR A 24 -39.09 -58.39 32.95
N GLY A 25 -37.98 -58.55 32.32
CA GLY A 25 -37.94 -58.83 30.89
C GLY A 25 -36.48 -58.86 30.36
N ARG A 26 -36.42 -59.15 29.09
CA ARG A 26 -35.12 -59.19 28.34
C ARG A 26 -35.19 -58.24 27.22
N VAL A 27 -34.09 -57.50 27.05
CA VAL A 27 -33.89 -56.58 25.95
C VAL A 27 -32.90 -57.16 24.95
N THR A 28 -33.26 -57.19 23.66
CA THR A 28 -32.48 -57.76 22.57
C THR A 28 -32.46 -56.80 21.39
N ASP A 29 -31.48 -56.96 20.54
CA ASP A 29 -31.44 -56.30 19.24
C ASP A 29 -32.21 -57.08 18.16
N LEU A 30 -32.26 -56.54 16.93
CA LEU A 30 -32.97 -57.21 15.80
C LEU A 30 -32.39 -58.57 15.41
N GLN A 31 -31.19 -58.92 15.85
CA GLN A 31 -30.51 -60.22 15.63
C GLN A 31 -30.69 -61.15 16.83
N GLY A 32 -31.47 -60.76 17.85
CA GLY A 32 -31.71 -61.56 19.06
C GLY A 32 -30.57 -61.54 20.10
N LYS A 33 -29.56 -60.68 19.88
CA LYS A 33 -28.42 -60.49 20.80
C LYS A 33 -28.86 -59.70 22.01
N PRO A 34 -28.51 -60.03 23.25
CA PRO A 34 -28.87 -59.26 24.44
C PRO A 34 -28.19 -57.91 24.43
N VAL A 35 -28.91 -56.85 24.81
CA VAL A 35 -28.39 -55.47 24.93
C VAL A 35 -28.27 -55.12 26.41
N SER A 36 -27.03 -54.95 26.89
CA SER A 36 -26.70 -54.51 28.25
C SER A 36 -26.78 -52.97 28.38
N GLU A 37 -26.87 -52.47 29.61
CA GLU A 37 -26.84 -51.02 29.95
C GLU A 37 -28.03 -50.22 29.35
N VAL A 38 -29.11 -50.87 28.95
CA VAL A 38 -30.33 -50.18 28.55
C VAL A 38 -31.02 -49.64 29.81
N VAL A 39 -31.19 -48.33 29.86
CA VAL A 39 -31.95 -47.70 30.93
C VAL A 39 -33.42 -48.00 30.72
N VAL A 40 -34.00 -48.77 31.62
CA VAL A 40 -35.41 -49.14 31.66
C VAL A 40 -36.08 -48.29 32.72
N LYS A 41 -36.98 -47.42 32.31
CA LYS A 41 -37.71 -46.48 33.19
C LYS A 41 -39.14 -46.71 33.16
N LEU A 42 -39.77 -46.90 34.38
CA LEU A 42 -41.17 -46.97 34.54
C LEU A 42 -41.75 -45.65 35.04
N SER A 43 -42.76 -45.14 34.36
CA SER A 43 -43.40 -43.86 34.67
C SER A 43 -44.93 -43.95 34.48
N ASN A 44 -45.65 -43.11 35.18
CA ASN A 44 -47.02 -42.71 34.83
C ASN A 44 -47.00 -41.32 34.22
N ASP A 45 -48.06 -40.87 33.56
CA ASP A 45 -48.16 -39.69 32.70
C ASP A 45 -47.16 -38.48 32.99
N SER A 46 -46.76 -38.30 34.23
CA SER A 46 -45.93 -37.16 34.60
C SER A 46 -44.77 -37.44 35.57
N LYS A 47 -44.69 -38.61 36.20
CA LYS A 47 -43.73 -38.92 37.25
C LYS A 47 -43.08 -40.29 37.03
N THR A 48 -41.70 -40.25 37.14
CA THR A 48 -40.89 -41.47 37.15
C THR A 48 -41.18 -42.25 38.49
N LEU A 49 -41.52 -43.48 38.38
CA LEU A 49 -41.81 -44.34 39.53
C LEU A 49 -40.61 -45.19 39.95
N ALA A 50 -39.93 -45.77 38.97
CA ALA A 50 -38.71 -46.53 39.17
C ALA A 50 -37.91 -46.65 37.89
N PHE A 51 -36.62 -46.97 37.99
CA PHE A 51 -35.75 -47.24 36.82
C PHE A 51 -34.68 -48.25 37.20
N THR A 52 -34.17 -48.96 36.20
CA THR A 52 -33.08 -49.93 36.31
C THR A 52 -32.27 -49.94 35.03
N THR A 53 -31.19 -50.72 34.97
CA THR A 53 -30.45 -51.00 33.75
C THR A 53 -30.38 -52.49 33.46
N THR A 54 -30.32 -52.86 32.19
CA THR A 54 -30.16 -54.26 31.80
C THR A 54 -28.73 -54.73 32.11
N ASP A 55 -28.65 -56.02 32.54
CA ASP A 55 -27.37 -56.70 32.76
C ASP A 55 -26.72 -57.19 31.46
N ALA A 56 -25.60 -57.96 31.58
CA ALA A 56 -24.87 -58.48 30.43
C ALA A 56 -25.63 -59.50 29.59
N GLN A 57 -26.69 -60.07 30.12
CA GLN A 57 -27.63 -61.01 29.46
C GLN A 57 -28.91 -60.31 28.93
N GLY A 58 -28.91 -58.96 29.03
CA GLY A 58 -30.01 -58.10 28.61
C GLY A 58 -31.23 -58.17 29.56
N MET A 59 -31.08 -58.74 30.74
CA MET A 59 -32.17 -58.88 31.68
C MET A 59 -32.30 -57.64 32.56
N TYR A 60 -33.58 -57.29 32.88
CA TYR A 60 -33.88 -56.22 33.81
C TYR A 60 -34.95 -56.63 34.81
N CYS A 61 -34.98 -55.95 35.95
CA CYS A 61 -35.97 -56.19 37.00
C CYS A 61 -36.25 -54.84 37.69
N ILE A 62 -37.58 -54.48 37.75
CA ILE A 62 -38.05 -53.29 38.48
C ILE A 62 -39.05 -53.85 39.56
N GLU A 63 -38.84 -53.48 40.81
CA GLU A 63 -39.72 -53.82 41.95
C GLU A 63 -40.41 -52.56 42.46
N LEU A 64 -41.73 -52.63 42.64
CA LEU A 64 -42.54 -51.52 43.15
C LEU A 64 -43.23 -51.94 44.47
N GLU A 65 -43.16 -51.04 45.45
CA GLU A 65 -43.75 -51.33 46.80
C GLU A 65 -45.30 -51.24 46.84
N SER A 66 -45.91 -50.59 45.83
CA SER A 66 -47.37 -50.48 45.74
C SER A 66 -47.82 -50.14 44.30
N LEU A 67 -49.00 -50.63 43.91
CA LEU A 67 -49.65 -50.23 42.64
C LEU A 67 -50.27 -48.83 42.78
N ALA A 68 -49.77 -47.91 42.01
CA ALA A 68 -50.12 -46.47 42.10
C ALA A 68 -50.91 -45.93 40.89
N ALA A 69 -51.17 -46.70 39.82
CA ALA A 69 -51.90 -46.23 38.64
C ALA A 69 -52.34 -47.38 37.71
N ASP A 70 -53.46 -47.21 37.01
CA ASP A 70 -54.01 -48.18 36.05
C ASP A 70 -53.27 -48.24 34.71
N GLU A 71 -52.57 -47.16 34.28
CA GLU A 71 -51.75 -47.14 33.07
C GLU A 71 -50.37 -46.72 33.43
N LEU A 72 -49.36 -47.53 33.05
CA LEU A 72 -47.95 -47.27 33.24
C LEU A 72 -47.22 -47.32 31.89
N VAL A 73 -46.19 -46.54 31.76
CA VAL A 73 -45.31 -46.50 30.55
C VAL A 73 -43.95 -47.00 30.93
N LEU A 74 -43.51 -48.08 30.28
CA LEU A 74 -42.13 -48.58 30.34
C LEU A 74 -41.32 -48.03 29.17
N GLN A 75 -40.22 -47.35 29.44
CA GLN A 75 -39.39 -46.71 28.46
C GLN A 75 -38.02 -47.33 28.48
N PHE A 76 -37.51 -47.68 27.29
CA PHE A 76 -36.19 -48.24 27.08
C PHE A 76 -35.33 -47.24 26.33
N ALA A 77 -34.20 -46.88 26.88
CA ALA A 77 -33.26 -45.91 26.27
C ALA A 77 -31.83 -46.43 26.33
N HIS A 78 -31.14 -46.40 25.19
CA HIS A 78 -29.75 -46.73 25.07
C HIS A 78 -29.08 -45.81 24.03
N ILE A 79 -27.80 -45.49 24.19
CA ILE A 79 -27.09 -44.53 23.33
C ILE A 79 -27.06 -44.94 21.85
N SER A 80 -26.95 -46.24 21.59
CA SER A 80 -26.82 -46.82 20.24
C SER A 80 -28.10 -47.37 19.63
N TYR A 81 -29.24 -47.23 20.31
CA TYR A 81 -30.53 -47.75 19.86
C TYR A 81 -31.60 -46.68 19.91
N GLU A 82 -32.65 -46.83 19.09
CA GLU A 82 -33.83 -45.97 19.15
C GLU A 82 -34.54 -46.18 20.50
N LYS A 83 -35.13 -45.09 20.97
CA LYS A 83 -35.88 -45.13 22.23
C LYS A 83 -37.24 -45.75 22.01
N GLU A 84 -37.52 -46.84 22.75
CA GLU A 84 -38.80 -47.59 22.67
C GLU A 84 -39.61 -47.37 23.92
N THR A 85 -40.95 -47.47 23.78
CA THR A 85 -41.87 -47.29 24.87
C THR A 85 -42.99 -48.31 24.77
N GLU A 86 -43.35 -48.97 25.90
CA GLU A 86 -44.42 -49.92 26.01
C GLU A 86 -45.43 -49.50 27.10
N LYS A 87 -46.71 -49.56 26.80
CA LYS A 87 -47.70 -49.24 27.77
C LYS A 87 -48.04 -50.51 28.53
N LEU A 88 -48.13 -50.48 29.87
CA LEU A 88 -48.37 -51.59 30.76
C LEU A 88 -49.60 -51.37 31.59
N SER A 89 -50.45 -52.43 31.69
CA SER A 89 -51.53 -52.55 32.69
C SER A 89 -51.11 -53.66 33.63
N LEU A 90 -50.74 -53.33 34.86
CA LEU A 90 -50.25 -54.29 35.84
C LEU A 90 -51.48 -55.00 36.51
N LYS A 91 -51.90 -56.16 35.96
CA LYS A 91 -52.94 -56.99 36.54
C LYS A 91 -52.43 -58.17 37.41
N ASP A 92 -51.17 -58.53 37.20
CA ASP A 92 -50.48 -59.63 37.86
C ASP A 92 -49.31 -59.15 38.75
N LYS A 93 -48.99 -59.94 39.80
CA LYS A 93 -47.86 -59.63 40.71
C LYS A 93 -46.46 -59.66 40.02
N VAL A 94 -46.38 -60.37 38.91
CA VAL A 94 -45.13 -60.39 38.08
C VAL A 94 -45.50 -60.17 36.61
N THR A 95 -45.10 -59.11 36.02
CA THR A 95 -45.32 -58.84 34.60
C THR A 95 -44.04 -58.97 33.85
N LYS A 96 -43.97 -59.76 32.78
CA LYS A 96 -42.85 -59.97 31.93
C LYS A 96 -43.03 -59.19 30.65
N VAL A 97 -42.02 -58.29 30.32
CA VAL A 97 -42.01 -57.51 29.09
C VAL A 97 -40.64 -57.61 28.45
N ASP A 98 -40.55 -58.33 27.34
CA ASP A 98 -39.39 -58.45 26.53
C ASP A 98 -39.40 -57.31 25.47
N MET A 99 -38.27 -56.66 25.22
CA MET A 99 -38.16 -55.51 24.28
C MET A 99 -37.16 -55.79 23.21
N LEU A 100 -37.52 -55.41 21.97
CA LEU A 100 -36.64 -55.44 20.81
C LEU A 100 -36.25 -54.02 20.51
N LEU A 101 -34.94 -53.72 20.51
CA LEU A 101 -34.39 -52.35 20.16
C LEU A 101 -33.84 -52.30 18.74
N THR A 102 -34.21 -51.26 18.05
CA THR A 102 -33.68 -50.94 16.72
C THR A 102 -32.39 -50.11 16.83
N PRO A 103 -31.28 -50.50 16.15
CA PRO A 103 -30.06 -49.69 16.14
C PRO A 103 -30.37 -48.28 15.65
N LYS A 104 -29.77 -47.28 16.29
CA LYS A 104 -29.88 -45.89 15.92
C LYS A 104 -28.68 -45.46 15.13
N ASP A 105 -28.88 -44.98 13.89
CA ASP A 105 -27.82 -44.31 13.11
C ASP A 105 -27.48 -42.97 13.76
N ILE A 106 -26.34 -42.92 14.45
CA ILE A 106 -25.81 -41.65 14.98
C ILE A 106 -25.16 -40.90 13.85
N VAL A 107 -25.90 -40.07 13.18
CA VAL A 107 -25.32 -39.06 12.27
C VAL A 107 -24.66 -38.01 13.13
N LEU A 108 -23.32 -38.08 13.28
CA LEU A 108 -22.52 -37.02 13.89
C LEU A 108 -22.72 -35.75 13.06
N LYS A 109 -23.29 -34.72 13.62
CA LYS A 109 -23.30 -33.41 12.99
C LYS A 109 -21.85 -33.01 12.79
N GLU A 110 -21.46 -32.79 11.54
CA GLU A 110 -20.14 -32.25 11.19
C GLU A 110 -19.91 -30.99 12.00
N VAL A 111 -18.95 -31.01 12.92
CA VAL A 111 -18.50 -29.83 13.65
C VAL A 111 -17.56 -29.10 12.74
N THR A 112 -18.06 -28.16 11.96
CA THR A 112 -17.23 -27.26 11.19
C THR A 112 -16.55 -26.30 12.16
N VAL A 113 -15.32 -26.60 12.54
CA VAL A 113 -14.46 -25.68 13.29
C VAL A 113 -14.07 -24.53 12.35
N ARG A 114 -14.75 -23.38 12.46
CA ARG A 114 -14.33 -22.15 11.79
C ARG A 114 -13.17 -21.57 12.58
N PRO A 115 -11.99 -21.36 11.94
CA PRO A 115 -10.91 -20.66 12.59
C PRO A 115 -11.35 -19.26 13.03
N ASP A 116 -10.81 -18.75 14.13
CA ASP A 116 -11.05 -17.37 14.54
C ASP A 116 -10.67 -16.42 13.40
N PRO A 117 -11.55 -15.49 13.01
CA PRO A 117 -11.27 -14.57 11.92
C PRO A 117 -10.00 -13.75 12.14
N LEU A 118 -9.69 -13.46 13.41
CA LEU A 118 -8.51 -12.71 13.82
C LEU A 118 -7.83 -13.37 15.02
N ARG A 119 -6.52 -13.60 14.91
CA ARG A 119 -5.69 -14.11 15.99
C ARG A 119 -4.49 -13.18 16.21
N GLN A 120 -4.28 -12.75 17.45
CA GLN A 120 -3.08 -11.99 17.83
C GLN A 120 -2.09 -12.87 18.58
N ARG A 121 -0.82 -12.80 18.18
CA ARG A 121 0.31 -13.41 18.89
C ARG A 121 1.47 -12.40 18.96
N GLY A 122 1.67 -11.80 20.13
CA GLY A 122 2.64 -10.72 20.28
C GLY A 122 2.30 -9.54 19.36
N ASP A 123 3.26 -9.13 18.54
CA ASP A 123 3.11 -8.05 17.56
C ASP A 123 2.49 -8.51 16.22
N THR A 124 2.20 -9.79 16.06
CA THR A 124 1.61 -10.34 14.83
C THR A 124 0.11 -10.49 14.97
N LEU A 125 -0.62 -9.88 14.04
CA LEU A 125 -2.06 -10.04 13.81
C LEU A 125 -2.25 -10.93 12.59
N SER A 126 -2.86 -12.09 12.77
CA SER A 126 -3.15 -13.05 11.70
C SER A 126 -4.65 -13.00 11.38
N HIS A 127 -4.97 -12.60 10.15
CA HIS A 127 -6.32 -12.56 9.62
C HIS A 127 -6.55 -13.83 8.80
N TYR A 128 -7.57 -14.62 9.13
CA TYR A 128 -8.02 -15.74 8.31
C TYR A 128 -8.80 -15.17 7.11
N LEU A 129 -8.16 -15.12 5.94
CA LEU A 129 -8.66 -14.34 4.81
C LEU A 129 -10.07 -14.77 4.37
N ALA A 130 -10.36 -16.07 4.36
CA ALA A 130 -11.66 -16.60 3.94
C ALA A 130 -12.85 -16.04 4.76
N SER A 131 -12.63 -15.61 6.02
CA SER A 131 -13.66 -15.00 6.85
C SER A 131 -14.06 -13.59 6.43
N PHE A 132 -13.22 -12.93 5.62
CA PHE A 132 -13.41 -11.55 5.17
C PHE A 132 -13.77 -11.45 3.69
N LEU A 133 -13.54 -12.52 2.90
CA LEU A 133 -13.82 -12.50 1.46
C LEU A 133 -15.30 -12.30 1.17
N GLY A 134 -15.58 -11.38 0.27
CA GLY A 134 -16.88 -11.21 -0.35
C GLY A 134 -17.06 -12.14 -1.56
N LYS A 135 -18.30 -12.27 -2.02
CA LYS A 135 -18.65 -13.12 -3.18
C LYS A 135 -17.93 -12.65 -4.48
N GLY A 136 -17.68 -11.34 -4.61
CA GLY A 136 -17.04 -10.71 -5.77
C GLY A 136 -15.52 -10.85 -5.82
N ASP A 137 -14.84 -11.16 -4.70
CA ASP A 137 -13.39 -11.13 -4.61
C ASP A 137 -12.73 -12.24 -5.42
N VAL A 138 -11.74 -11.88 -6.24
CA VAL A 138 -11.03 -12.79 -7.13
C VAL A 138 -9.55 -12.88 -6.75
N THR A 139 -8.95 -11.74 -6.43
CA THR A 139 -7.52 -11.58 -6.19
C THR A 139 -7.20 -11.36 -4.71
N LEU A 140 -5.96 -11.57 -4.34
CA LEU A 140 -5.47 -11.21 -3.00
C LEU A 140 -5.71 -9.71 -2.70
N GLU A 141 -5.52 -8.82 -3.69
CA GLU A 141 -5.78 -7.38 -3.51
C GLU A 141 -7.22 -7.10 -3.10
N ASP A 142 -8.21 -7.81 -3.68
CA ASP A 142 -9.61 -7.68 -3.30
C ASP A 142 -9.82 -8.09 -1.83
N GLY A 143 -9.23 -9.22 -1.43
CA GLY A 143 -9.28 -9.68 -0.04
C GLY A 143 -8.60 -8.72 0.94
N LEU A 144 -7.45 -8.14 0.57
CA LEU A 144 -6.73 -7.18 1.42
C LEU A 144 -7.55 -5.92 1.68
N LYS A 145 -8.29 -5.43 0.69
CA LYS A 145 -9.19 -4.26 0.84
C LYS A 145 -10.31 -4.45 1.86
N ARG A 146 -10.60 -5.71 2.23
CA ARG A 146 -11.63 -6.06 3.23
C ARG A 146 -11.09 -6.25 4.63
N LEU A 147 -9.76 -6.44 4.76
CA LEU A 147 -9.17 -6.68 6.07
C LEU A 147 -9.27 -5.46 6.96
N PRO A 148 -9.70 -5.61 8.22
CA PRO A 148 -9.79 -4.51 9.16
C PRO A 148 -8.44 -3.82 9.36
N GLY A 149 -8.43 -2.49 9.24
CA GLY A 149 -7.23 -1.66 9.39
C GLY A 149 -6.29 -1.67 8.19
N VAL A 150 -6.52 -2.47 7.16
CA VAL A 150 -5.75 -2.46 5.91
C VAL A 150 -6.42 -1.51 4.92
N ASP A 151 -5.64 -0.65 4.31
CA ASP A 151 -6.05 0.17 3.17
C ASP A 151 -5.15 -0.11 1.98
N VAL A 152 -5.76 -0.21 0.79
CA VAL A 152 -5.06 -0.40 -0.48
C VAL A 152 -5.44 0.73 -1.41
N SER A 153 -4.46 1.52 -1.82
CA SER A 153 -4.66 2.66 -2.73
C SER A 153 -5.00 2.21 -4.15
N LYS A 154 -5.41 3.14 -5.01
CA LYS A 154 -5.61 2.87 -6.45
C LYS A 154 -4.34 2.35 -7.13
N SER A 155 -3.15 2.80 -6.72
CA SER A 155 -1.87 2.29 -7.24
C SER A 155 -1.49 0.91 -6.71
N GLY A 156 -2.20 0.37 -5.71
CA GLY A 156 -1.88 -0.90 -5.05
C GLY A 156 -1.02 -0.74 -3.78
N ALA A 157 -0.68 0.50 -3.36
CA ALA A 157 0.06 0.72 -2.13
C ALA A 157 -0.75 0.28 -0.91
N ILE A 158 -0.13 -0.54 -0.07
CA ILE A 158 -0.75 -1.12 1.12
C ILE A 158 -0.31 -0.32 2.35
N SER A 159 -1.27 0.02 3.20
CA SER A 159 -1.03 0.56 4.53
C SER A 159 -1.85 -0.18 5.57
N TYR A 160 -1.35 -0.19 6.81
CA TYR A 160 -2.06 -0.74 7.96
C TYR A 160 -2.24 0.35 9.02
N MET A 161 -3.49 0.64 9.39
CA MET A 161 -3.85 1.73 10.32
C MET A 161 -3.18 3.06 9.95
N GLY A 162 -3.25 3.42 8.65
CA GLY A 162 -2.67 4.65 8.11
C GLY A 162 -1.14 4.61 7.92
N LYS A 163 -0.46 3.53 8.25
CA LYS A 163 0.98 3.37 8.11
C LYS A 163 1.33 2.51 6.90
N PRO A 164 2.15 2.98 5.95
CA PRO A 164 2.58 2.16 4.83
C PRO A 164 3.40 0.96 5.32
N ILE A 165 3.26 -0.17 4.66
CA ILE A 165 4.08 -1.34 4.97
C ILE A 165 5.51 -1.13 4.49
N SER A 166 6.50 -1.62 5.26
CA SER A 166 7.93 -1.57 4.91
C SER A 166 8.40 -2.83 4.19
N GLN A 167 7.65 -3.92 4.27
CA GLN A 167 7.99 -5.19 3.64
C GLN A 167 6.74 -6.01 3.34
N PHE A 168 6.74 -6.71 2.20
CA PHE A 168 5.69 -7.65 1.80
C PHE A 168 6.29 -9.03 1.53
N ASN A 169 5.88 -10.02 2.30
CA ASN A 169 6.40 -11.39 2.22
C ASN A 169 5.31 -12.35 1.73
N ILE A 170 5.74 -13.39 1.02
CA ILE A 170 4.95 -14.57 0.69
C ILE A 170 5.65 -15.77 1.32
N GLU A 171 4.96 -16.50 2.20
CA GLU A 171 5.56 -17.60 2.97
C GLU A 171 6.88 -17.21 3.67
N GLY A 172 6.96 -15.96 4.13
CA GLY A 172 8.12 -15.43 4.85
C GLY A 172 9.29 -14.96 3.99
N LEU A 173 9.18 -14.95 2.66
CA LEU A 173 10.21 -14.48 1.73
C LEU A 173 9.75 -13.22 1.00
N ASP A 174 10.63 -12.23 0.91
CA ASP A 174 10.43 -10.99 0.14
C ASP A 174 10.90 -11.17 -1.30
N LEU A 175 10.04 -11.74 -2.16
CA LEU A 175 10.34 -11.99 -3.57
C LEU A 175 10.39 -10.71 -4.40
N LEU A 176 9.46 -9.77 -4.17
CA LEU A 176 9.16 -8.67 -5.09
C LEU A 176 9.65 -7.30 -4.61
N GLY A 177 10.01 -7.17 -3.30
CA GLY A 177 10.27 -5.86 -2.72
C GLY A 177 9.06 -4.93 -2.85
N GLY A 178 9.29 -3.72 -3.30
CA GLY A 178 8.22 -2.72 -3.50
C GLY A 178 7.22 -3.02 -4.62
N LYS A 179 7.50 -3.99 -5.53
CA LYS A 179 6.60 -4.37 -6.64
C LYS A 179 5.57 -5.43 -6.25
N TYR A 180 5.16 -5.48 -5.01
CA TYR A 180 4.23 -6.49 -4.49
C TYR A 180 2.83 -6.44 -5.15
N SER A 181 2.47 -5.37 -5.87
CA SER A 181 1.25 -5.31 -6.67
C SER A 181 1.16 -6.42 -7.72
N LEU A 182 2.31 -6.88 -8.25
CA LEU A 182 2.36 -8.03 -9.14
C LEU A 182 1.81 -9.31 -8.45
N ALA A 183 2.09 -9.53 -7.17
CA ALA A 183 1.55 -10.66 -6.43
C ALA A 183 0.09 -10.43 -6.00
N THR A 184 -0.23 -9.25 -5.45
CA THR A 184 -1.57 -9.02 -4.89
C THR A 184 -2.67 -9.05 -5.94
N ARG A 185 -2.37 -8.66 -7.18
CA ARG A 185 -3.32 -8.66 -8.31
C ARG A 185 -3.41 -9.97 -9.07
N ASN A 186 -2.40 -10.86 -8.91
CA ASN A 186 -2.34 -12.09 -9.70
C ASN A 186 -2.49 -13.37 -8.85
N ILE A 187 -2.34 -13.33 -7.52
CA ILE A 187 -2.62 -14.46 -6.64
C ILE A 187 -4.14 -14.54 -6.40
N PRO A 188 -4.79 -15.68 -6.70
CA PRO A 188 -6.20 -15.87 -6.38
C PRO A 188 -6.47 -15.79 -4.87
N ALA A 189 -7.54 -15.12 -4.46
CA ALA A 189 -7.88 -14.94 -3.05
C ALA A 189 -8.10 -16.27 -2.30
N ASP A 190 -8.65 -17.27 -2.97
CA ASP A 190 -8.91 -18.62 -2.44
C ASP A 190 -7.64 -19.48 -2.28
N TYR A 191 -6.49 -18.98 -2.78
CA TYR A 191 -5.17 -19.61 -2.59
C TYR A 191 -4.45 -19.10 -1.34
N VAL A 192 -5.02 -18.10 -0.65
CA VAL A 192 -4.47 -17.52 0.57
C VAL A 192 -5.26 -17.99 1.79
N THR A 193 -4.56 -18.52 2.79
CA THR A 193 -5.15 -18.94 4.07
C THR A 193 -5.19 -17.77 5.05
N ASN A 194 -4.03 -17.16 5.31
CA ASN A 194 -3.89 -16.09 6.29
C ASN A 194 -3.09 -14.91 5.73
N VAL A 195 -3.43 -13.72 6.21
CA VAL A 195 -2.61 -12.52 6.07
C VAL A 195 -2.14 -12.11 7.45
N GLU A 196 -0.84 -12.14 7.66
CA GLU A 196 -0.17 -11.76 8.91
C GLU A 196 0.32 -10.32 8.80
N VAL A 197 -0.12 -9.46 9.71
CA VAL A 197 0.39 -8.09 9.85
C VAL A 197 1.29 -8.05 11.08
N VAL A 198 2.58 -7.79 10.87
CA VAL A 198 3.57 -7.71 11.94
C VAL A 198 3.84 -6.24 12.24
N ARG A 199 3.44 -5.81 13.43
CA ARG A 199 3.72 -4.48 13.97
C ARG A 199 5.09 -4.47 14.63
N ASN A 200 5.73 -3.32 14.75
CA ASN A 200 7.07 -3.18 15.30
C ASN A 200 8.08 -4.12 14.60
N HIS A 201 7.91 -4.23 13.28
CA HIS A 201 8.75 -5.11 12.46
C HIS A 201 10.20 -4.64 12.47
N HIS A 202 11.12 -5.60 12.47
CA HIS A 202 12.55 -5.35 12.32
C HIS A 202 13.03 -6.06 11.05
N SER A 203 13.30 -5.31 10.01
CA SER A 203 13.84 -5.83 8.75
C SER A 203 15.22 -6.49 8.96
N ARG A 204 15.96 -6.08 10.00
CA ARG A 204 17.25 -6.66 10.41
C ARG A 204 17.12 -7.36 11.76
N ARG A 205 17.38 -8.66 11.83
CA ARG A 205 17.28 -9.44 13.07
C ARG A 205 18.25 -8.96 14.15
N VAL A 206 19.41 -8.46 13.78
CA VAL A 206 20.41 -7.90 14.71
C VAL A 206 19.90 -6.66 15.46
N GLU A 207 18.82 -6.01 15.00
CA GLU A 207 18.25 -4.78 15.58
C GLU A 207 16.99 -5.04 16.41
N ARG A 208 16.64 -6.28 16.71
CA ARG A 208 15.41 -6.63 17.46
C ARG A 208 15.30 -5.96 18.84
N ASP A 209 16.45 -5.62 19.44
CA ASP A 209 16.49 -4.96 20.74
C ASP A 209 16.24 -3.44 20.68
N ILE A 210 16.15 -2.87 19.47
CA ILE A 210 15.90 -1.44 19.21
C ILE A 210 14.41 -1.26 18.96
N PRO A 211 13.73 -0.25 19.52
CA PRO A 211 12.33 0.02 19.19
C PRO A 211 12.15 0.25 17.70
N SER A 212 11.20 -0.43 17.10
CA SER A 212 10.79 -0.24 15.71
C SER A 212 9.34 0.23 15.67
N ASP A 213 9.01 0.92 14.60
CA ASP A 213 7.67 1.41 14.31
C ASP A 213 7.21 0.94 12.91
N GLU A 214 8.01 0.08 12.28
CA GLU A 214 7.72 -0.48 10.95
C GLU A 214 6.58 -1.50 11.03
N VAL A 215 5.84 -1.61 9.92
CA VAL A 215 4.81 -2.63 9.73
C VAL A 215 5.18 -3.47 8.52
N SER A 216 5.16 -4.79 8.67
CA SER A 216 5.29 -5.70 7.54
C SER A 216 4.05 -6.57 7.37
N MET A 217 3.88 -7.09 6.16
CA MET A 217 2.79 -8.01 5.82
C MET A 217 3.36 -9.31 5.29
N ASN A 218 2.80 -10.44 5.74
CA ASN A 218 3.18 -11.77 5.26
C ASN A 218 1.93 -12.56 4.86
N VAL A 219 1.93 -13.08 3.65
CA VAL A 219 0.84 -13.87 3.08
C VAL A 219 1.15 -15.35 3.23
N ARG A 220 0.24 -16.09 3.85
CA ARG A 220 0.30 -17.54 3.98
C ARG A 220 -0.61 -18.18 2.94
N LEU A 221 -0.02 -19.04 2.12
CA LEU A 221 -0.74 -19.73 1.05
C LEU A 221 -1.41 -21.01 1.56
N SER A 222 -2.48 -21.40 0.91
CA SER A 222 -3.14 -22.68 1.12
C SER A 222 -2.32 -23.84 0.53
N GLN A 223 -2.59 -25.06 0.95
CA GLN A 223 -1.94 -26.26 0.37
C GLN A 223 -2.19 -26.43 -1.13
N LYS A 224 -3.25 -25.80 -1.66
CA LYS A 224 -3.54 -25.81 -3.11
C LYS A 224 -2.48 -25.06 -3.92
N ALA A 225 -1.89 -23.99 -3.35
CA ALA A 225 -0.91 -23.12 -3.98
C ALA A 225 0.54 -23.46 -3.64
N LYS A 226 0.78 -24.25 -2.57
CA LYS A 226 2.12 -24.65 -2.18
C LYS A 226 2.63 -25.79 -3.05
N PHE A 227 3.90 -25.70 -3.45
CA PHE A 227 4.65 -26.75 -4.17
C PHE A 227 4.11 -27.08 -5.58
N LYS A 228 3.15 -26.32 -6.09
CA LYS A 228 2.60 -26.52 -7.43
C LYS A 228 2.72 -25.23 -8.22
N PRO A 229 3.09 -25.30 -9.51
CA PRO A 229 2.97 -24.16 -10.39
C PRO A 229 1.48 -23.83 -10.61
N PHE A 230 1.16 -22.56 -10.62
CA PHE A 230 -0.16 -22.03 -10.97
C PHE A 230 -0.01 -20.66 -11.62
N GLY A 231 -1.06 -20.17 -12.19
CA GLY A 231 -1.01 -18.89 -12.88
C GLY A 231 -2.35 -18.45 -13.40
N GLN A 232 -2.31 -17.39 -14.19
CA GLN A 232 -3.48 -16.90 -14.89
C GLN A 232 -3.10 -16.37 -16.27
N GLU A 233 -4.00 -16.53 -17.21
CA GLU A 233 -3.98 -15.93 -18.53
C GLU A 233 -5.13 -14.95 -18.65
N GLU A 234 -4.84 -13.78 -19.20
CA GLU A 234 -5.83 -12.73 -19.41
C GLU A 234 -5.83 -12.33 -20.89
N VAL A 235 -6.99 -12.30 -21.50
CA VAL A 235 -7.18 -11.78 -22.85
C VAL A 235 -8.40 -10.87 -22.85
N GLY A 236 -8.30 -9.75 -23.52
CA GLY A 236 -9.42 -8.82 -23.64
C GLY A 236 -9.43 -8.15 -25.00
N ALA A 237 -10.62 -7.93 -25.51
CA ALA A 237 -10.85 -7.19 -26.74
C ALA A 237 -12.08 -6.28 -26.57
N GLY A 238 -12.02 -5.12 -27.21
CA GLY A 238 -13.07 -4.12 -27.08
C GLY A 238 -12.97 -3.01 -28.10
N HIS A 239 -13.86 -2.07 -27.99
CA HIS A 239 -13.96 -0.95 -28.91
C HIS A 239 -14.12 0.38 -28.14
N MET A 240 -13.45 1.42 -28.61
CA MET A 240 -13.55 2.79 -28.13
C MET A 240 -14.20 3.69 -29.18
N VAL A 241 -15.15 4.51 -28.74
CA VAL A 241 -15.83 5.47 -29.61
C VAL A 241 -15.03 6.76 -29.64
N GLY A 242 -14.48 7.09 -30.83
CA GLY A 242 -13.67 8.29 -31.05
C GLY A 242 -12.20 8.10 -30.67
N GLY A 243 -11.31 8.83 -31.33
CA GLY A 243 -9.85 8.71 -31.22
C GLY A 243 -9.23 7.83 -32.30
N ASN A 244 -7.89 7.70 -32.28
CA ASN A 244 -7.13 6.99 -33.28
C ASN A 244 -7.08 5.47 -33.05
N ASP A 245 -7.08 5.02 -31.78
CA ASP A 245 -7.05 3.61 -31.39
C ASP A 245 -8.45 3.10 -31.05
N LYS A 246 -9.25 2.81 -32.07
CA LYS A 246 -10.64 2.33 -31.90
C LYS A 246 -10.70 0.92 -31.30
N LEU A 247 -9.77 0.04 -31.69
CA LEU A 247 -9.67 -1.31 -31.15
C LEU A 247 -8.88 -1.29 -29.85
N GLN A 248 -9.48 -1.78 -28.78
CA GLN A 248 -8.84 -1.99 -27.49
C GLN A 248 -8.50 -3.46 -27.31
N ALA A 249 -7.29 -3.76 -26.88
CA ALA A 249 -6.86 -5.13 -26.66
C ALA A 249 -5.91 -5.21 -25.46
N LEU A 250 -5.94 -6.33 -24.75
CA LEU A 250 -4.98 -6.69 -23.72
C LEU A 250 -4.68 -8.18 -23.76
N LEU A 251 -3.44 -8.51 -23.42
CA LEU A 251 -2.96 -9.87 -23.24
C LEU A 251 -2.07 -9.92 -22.01
N GLY A 252 -2.28 -10.91 -21.15
CA GLY A 252 -1.46 -11.13 -19.98
C GLY A 252 -1.28 -12.62 -19.69
N VAL A 253 -0.07 -13.02 -19.30
CA VAL A 253 0.24 -14.36 -18.80
C VAL A 253 1.10 -14.18 -17.55
N THR A 254 0.68 -14.77 -16.45
CA THR A 254 1.43 -14.75 -15.20
C THR A 254 1.53 -16.16 -14.65
N GLY A 255 2.74 -16.68 -14.50
CA GLY A 255 3.05 -17.97 -13.89
C GLY A 255 3.73 -17.80 -12.55
N MET A 256 3.37 -18.61 -11.57
CA MET A 256 3.85 -18.51 -10.19
C MET A 256 4.13 -19.90 -9.61
N MET A 257 5.17 -19.97 -8.77
CA MET A 257 5.47 -21.17 -7.98
C MET A 257 6.03 -20.74 -6.63
N PHE A 258 5.53 -21.30 -5.54
CA PHE A 258 5.97 -21.04 -4.19
C PHE A 258 6.26 -22.33 -3.45
N THR A 259 7.52 -22.49 -3.09
CA THR A 259 7.98 -23.56 -2.20
C THR A 259 8.67 -22.95 -0.98
N ASP A 260 9.03 -23.76 0.00
CA ASP A 260 9.73 -23.28 1.21
C ASP A 260 11.16 -22.78 0.93
N LYS A 261 11.77 -23.21 -0.18
CA LYS A 261 13.15 -22.88 -0.56
C LYS A 261 13.24 -21.98 -1.79
N PHE A 262 12.32 -22.13 -2.72
CA PHE A 262 12.34 -21.41 -3.99
C PHE A 262 10.96 -20.81 -4.31
N GLN A 263 10.95 -19.55 -4.70
CA GLN A 263 9.74 -18.87 -5.17
C GLN A 263 10.03 -18.15 -6.47
N THR A 264 9.08 -18.14 -7.38
CA THR A 264 9.17 -17.39 -8.63
C THR A 264 7.81 -16.84 -9.07
N ILE A 265 7.84 -15.66 -9.68
CA ILE A 265 6.73 -15.06 -10.43
C ILE A 265 7.29 -14.55 -11.74
N CYS A 266 6.75 -15.06 -12.84
CA CYS A 266 7.05 -14.60 -14.20
C CYS A 266 5.77 -14.01 -14.80
N SER A 267 5.86 -12.85 -15.42
CA SER A 267 4.70 -12.23 -16.06
C SER A 267 5.07 -11.54 -17.36
N LEU A 268 4.20 -11.70 -18.35
CA LEU A 268 4.22 -10.98 -19.62
C LEU A 268 2.84 -10.36 -19.77
N LYS A 269 2.77 -9.03 -19.88
CA LYS A 269 1.51 -8.30 -20.09
C LYS A 269 1.69 -7.19 -21.11
N GLY A 270 0.66 -6.94 -21.91
CA GLY A 270 0.65 -5.85 -22.89
C GLY A 270 -0.74 -5.49 -23.35
N GLY A 271 -0.89 -4.27 -23.84
CA GLY A 271 -2.15 -3.78 -24.36
C GLY A 271 -2.24 -2.27 -24.47
N ASN A 272 -3.37 -1.82 -25.00
CA ASN A 272 -3.70 -0.40 -25.12
C ASN A 272 -4.94 0.01 -24.30
N TYR A 273 -5.39 -0.86 -23.40
CA TYR A 273 -6.50 -0.57 -22.50
C TYR A 273 -5.97 -0.16 -21.13
N LYS A 274 -6.17 1.10 -20.76
CA LYS A 274 -5.71 1.69 -19.48
C LYS A 274 -4.23 1.40 -19.22
N SER A 275 -3.80 1.44 -17.97
CA SER A 275 -2.44 1.09 -17.55
C SER A 275 -2.26 -0.39 -17.18
N PHE A 276 -2.89 -1.31 -17.94
CA PHE A 276 -2.98 -2.74 -17.62
C PHE A 276 -1.66 -3.39 -17.19
N ALA A 277 -0.60 -3.21 -17.98
CA ALA A 277 0.70 -3.80 -17.68
C ALA A 277 1.49 -2.96 -16.65
N ARG A 278 1.42 -1.63 -16.74
CA ARG A 278 2.21 -0.71 -15.89
C ARG A 278 1.80 -0.78 -14.43
N ALA A 279 0.53 -1.04 -14.12
CA ALA A 279 0.00 -1.07 -12.76
C ALA A 279 0.69 -2.11 -11.86
N ASP A 280 1.14 -3.24 -12.44
CA ASP A 280 1.82 -4.32 -11.70
C ASP A 280 3.31 -4.01 -11.43
N MET A 281 3.90 -3.06 -12.17
CA MET A 281 5.31 -2.69 -12.09
C MET A 281 5.62 -1.54 -11.12
N PHE A 282 4.59 -0.98 -10.50
CA PHE A 282 4.78 0.15 -9.59
C PHE A 282 5.59 -0.27 -8.35
N ASP A 283 6.70 0.44 -8.09
CA ASP A 283 7.57 0.21 -6.93
C ASP A 283 7.14 1.12 -5.78
N HIS A 284 6.52 0.55 -4.76
CA HIS A 284 5.97 1.27 -3.60
C HIS A 284 7.04 1.64 -2.54
N PHE A 285 8.28 1.10 -2.65
CA PHE A 285 9.35 1.35 -1.68
C PHE A 285 10.44 2.28 -2.18
N GLY A 286 10.42 2.68 -3.44
CA GLY A 286 11.44 3.57 -3.96
C GLY A 286 11.26 3.96 -5.43
N GLY A 287 11.98 5.00 -5.85
CA GLY A 287 11.88 5.58 -7.17
C GLY A 287 12.23 4.64 -8.32
N SER A 288 11.45 4.71 -9.38
CA SER A 288 11.63 3.89 -10.58
C SER A 288 12.57 4.49 -11.63
N GLY A 289 12.81 5.79 -11.60
CA GLY A 289 13.57 6.52 -12.62
C GLY A 289 15.10 6.54 -12.41
N ILE A 290 15.82 6.84 -13.47
CA ILE A 290 17.23 7.23 -13.43
C ILE A 290 17.25 8.76 -13.48
N SER A 291 17.71 9.41 -12.38
CA SER A 291 17.92 10.84 -12.34
C SER A 291 19.41 11.11 -12.50
N THR A 292 19.78 11.80 -13.55
CA THR A 292 21.14 12.32 -13.78
C THR A 292 21.07 13.84 -13.90
N ALA A 293 22.21 14.52 -13.85
CA ALA A 293 22.24 15.98 -14.07
C ALA A 293 21.59 16.32 -15.42
N ALA A 294 21.96 15.64 -16.51
CA ALA A 294 21.38 15.91 -17.82
C ALA A 294 19.86 15.72 -17.87
N THR A 295 19.29 14.69 -17.21
CA THR A 295 17.84 14.47 -17.24
C THR A 295 17.03 15.54 -16.50
N THR A 296 17.66 16.34 -15.65
CA THR A 296 17.04 17.47 -14.94
C THR A 296 17.18 18.81 -15.67
N LEU A 297 18.00 18.87 -16.72
CA LEU A 297 18.27 20.11 -17.45
C LEU A 297 17.10 20.53 -18.34
N PHE A 298 16.48 19.56 -19.04
CA PHE A 298 15.40 19.86 -19.97
C PHE A 298 14.03 19.60 -19.37
N GLY A 299 13.12 20.54 -19.55
CA GLY A 299 11.71 20.37 -19.18
C GLY A 299 11.02 19.30 -20.02
N GLY A 300 9.94 18.73 -19.47
CA GLY A 300 8.97 17.98 -20.25
C GLY A 300 8.10 18.91 -21.09
N PHE A 301 7.53 18.40 -22.18
CA PHE A 301 6.51 19.10 -22.94
C PHE A 301 5.17 18.40 -22.92
N ASP A 302 4.96 17.58 -21.91
CA ASP A 302 3.74 16.81 -21.67
C ASP A 302 2.81 17.46 -20.64
N GLY A 303 3.13 18.68 -20.16
CA GLY A 303 2.31 19.42 -19.20
C GLY A 303 2.08 18.70 -17.86
N GLY A 304 2.76 17.57 -17.64
CA GLY A 304 2.52 16.67 -16.53
C GLY A 304 1.37 15.68 -16.80
N ALA A 305 1.25 14.65 -15.94
CA ALA A 305 0.17 13.67 -16.07
C ALA A 305 -1.07 14.15 -15.30
N PRO A 306 -2.26 14.14 -15.91
CA PRO A 306 -3.49 14.49 -15.21
C PRO A 306 -3.82 13.45 -14.13
N PRO A 307 -4.54 13.83 -13.05
CA PRO A 307 -4.98 12.91 -12.02
C PRO A 307 -5.79 11.72 -12.54
N GLN A 308 -6.45 11.88 -13.69
CA GLN A 308 -7.25 10.85 -14.37
C GLN A 308 -6.48 10.18 -15.53
N GLY A 309 -5.19 9.93 -15.35
CA GLY A 309 -4.31 9.36 -16.39
C GLY A 309 -4.75 8.02 -16.98
N GLU A 310 -5.65 7.28 -16.31
CA GLU A 310 -6.23 6.03 -16.82
C GLU A 310 -7.14 6.23 -18.05
N TYR A 311 -7.64 7.45 -18.30
CA TYR A 311 -8.46 7.80 -19.46
C TYR A 311 -7.66 8.41 -20.61
N LEU A 312 -6.34 8.40 -20.55
CA LEU A 312 -5.47 8.83 -21.65
C LEU A 312 -5.21 7.67 -22.60
N TYR A 313 -4.91 8.02 -23.89
CA TYR A 313 -4.45 7.02 -24.86
C TYR A 313 -3.06 6.52 -24.46
N GLN A 314 -2.95 5.21 -24.23
CA GLN A 314 -1.69 4.61 -23.83
C GLN A 314 -1.56 3.18 -24.34
N ARG A 315 -0.33 2.80 -24.67
CA ARG A 315 0.07 1.43 -24.92
C ARG A 315 1.14 1.05 -23.94
N ASN A 316 1.00 -0.08 -23.30
CA ASN A 316 2.00 -0.53 -22.35
C ASN A 316 2.26 -2.02 -22.47
N GLY A 317 3.51 -2.39 -22.19
CA GLY A 317 3.95 -3.77 -22.14
C GLY A 317 4.94 -3.97 -21.03
N MET A 318 4.98 -5.18 -20.47
CA MET A 318 5.97 -5.58 -19.51
C MET A 318 6.35 -7.04 -19.66
N VAL A 319 7.59 -7.35 -19.34
CA VAL A 319 8.09 -8.70 -19.08
C VAL A 319 8.82 -8.65 -17.74
N THR A 320 8.51 -9.58 -16.85
CA THR A 320 9.22 -9.66 -15.56
C THR A 320 9.48 -11.10 -15.16
N LEU A 321 10.69 -11.32 -14.65
CA LEU A 321 11.14 -12.57 -14.05
C LEU A 321 11.63 -12.27 -12.64
N ASN A 322 10.99 -12.83 -11.64
CA ASN A 322 11.35 -12.67 -10.25
C ASN A 322 11.56 -14.04 -9.65
N ALA A 323 12.73 -14.25 -9.02
CA ALA A 323 13.08 -15.51 -8.38
C ALA A 323 13.81 -15.23 -7.06
N ILE A 324 13.49 -15.99 -6.02
CA ILE A 324 14.20 -16.01 -4.75
C ILE A 324 14.50 -17.46 -4.35
N ASN A 325 15.74 -17.70 -3.99
CA ASN A 325 16.17 -18.98 -3.47
C ASN A 325 16.69 -18.82 -2.03
N LYS A 326 16.16 -19.62 -1.13
CA LYS A 326 16.64 -19.72 0.25
C LYS A 326 17.78 -20.71 0.30
N LEU A 327 19.02 -20.21 0.43
CA LEU A 327 20.24 -21.02 0.45
C LEU A 327 20.38 -21.80 1.77
N ASP A 328 20.02 -21.13 2.88
CA ASP A 328 19.94 -21.71 4.23
C ASP A 328 18.85 -21.01 5.06
N SER A 329 18.77 -21.25 6.37
CA SER A 329 17.73 -20.72 7.25
C SER A 329 17.72 -19.18 7.37
N VAL A 330 18.82 -18.52 7.05
CA VAL A 330 19.04 -17.07 7.23
C VAL A 330 19.54 -16.38 5.95
N THR A 331 19.88 -17.16 4.90
CA THR A 331 20.48 -16.64 3.67
C THR A 331 19.59 -16.86 2.47
N THR A 332 19.37 -15.79 1.69
CA THR A 332 18.60 -15.83 0.45
C THR A 332 19.36 -15.17 -0.69
N LEU A 333 19.16 -15.68 -1.91
CA LEU A 333 19.58 -15.06 -3.17
C LEU A 333 18.34 -14.73 -3.99
N LYS A 334 18.17 -13.46 -4.33
CA LYS A 334 17.03 -12.93 -5.10
C LYS A 334 17.52 -12.33 -6.42
N VAL A 335 16.83 -12.66 -7.49
CA VAL A 335 17.06 -12.09 -8.83
C VAL A 335 15.74 -11.56 -9.37
N ASN A 336 15.73 -10.31 -9.80
CA ASN A 336 14.60 -9.68 -10.46
C ASN A 336 15.10 -9.09 -11.79
N ALA A 337 14.47 -9.45 -12.89
CA ALA A 337 14.72 -8.92 -14.21
C ALA A 337 13.39 -8.39 -14.79
N ASP A 338 13.39 -7.13 -15.15
CA ASP A 338 12.18 -6.43 -15.58
C ASP A 338 12.48 -5.66 -16.87
N TYR A 339 11.52 -5.67 -17.77
CA TYR A 339 11.48 -4.76 -18.90
C TYR A 339 10.07 -4.18 -18.98
N SER A 340 9.96 -2.87 -19.06
CA SER A 340 8.70 -2.20 -19.32
C SER A 340 8.82 -1.24 -20.50
N CYS A 341 7.77 -1.18 -21.32
CA CYS A 341 7.60 -0.18 -22.35
C CYS A 341 6.27 0.54 -22.16
N HIS A 342 6.28 1.84 -22.38
CA HIS A 342 5.12 2.69 -22.26
C HIS A 342 5.11 3.71 -23.39
N GLN A 343 3.96 3.84 -24.04
CA GLN A 343 3.69 4.89 -25.01
C GLN A 343 2.41 5.60 -24.59
N ALA A 344 2.43 6.91 -24.55
CA ALA A 344 1.25 7.73 -24.27
C ALA A 344 1.16 8.86 -25.28
N THR A 345 -0.08 9.22 -25.66
CA THR A 345 -0.40 10.42 -26.42
C THR A 345 -1.73 10.98 -25.93
N HIS A 346 -1.83 12.29 -25.84
CA HIS A 346 -3.04 12.98 -25.41
C HIS A 346 -3.01 14.43 -25.87
N ASP A 347 -4.17 14.98 -26.14
CA ASP A 347 -4.29 16.38 -26.50
C ASP A 347 -4.26 17.22 -25.21
N ILE A 348 -3.47 18.28 -25.20
CA ILE A 348 -3.34 19.21 -24.08
C ILE A 348 -3.58 20.62 -24.63
N SER A 349 -4.47 21.35 -23.98
CA SER A 349 -4.55 22.80 -24.09
C SER A 349 -4.09 23.41 -22.77
N GLN A 350 -3.06 24.23 -22.81
CA GLN A 350 -2.50 24.90 -21.63
C GLN A 350 -2.61 26.41 -21.81
N SER A 351 -3.03 27.11 -20.75
CA SER A 351 -2.97 28.55 -20.64
C SER A 351 -2.09 28.92 -19.45
N SER A 352 -1.00 29.59 -19.71
CA SER A 352 -0.02 30.02 -18.70
C SER A 352 -0.04 31.53 -18.59
N THR A 353 -0.38 32.05 -17.42
CA THR A 353 -0.39 33.51 -17.16
C THR A 353 0.75 33.85 -16.22
N TYR A 354 1.61 34.75 -16.67
CA TYR A 354 2.81 35.20 -15.99
C TYR A 354 2.69 36.65 -15.60
N LEU A 355 3.16 37.01 -14.42
CA LEU A 355 3.33 38.41 -14.02
C LEU A 355 4.58 38.96 -14.72
N SER A 356 4.44 40.04 -15.46
CA SER A 356 5.53 40.82 -16.08
C SER A 356 6.11 41.84 -15.11
N GLY A 357 7.32 42.35 -15.40
CA GLY A 357 8.00 43.31 -14.55
C GLY A 357 7.35 44.70 -14.48
N ASP A 358 6.49 45.02 -15.44
CA ASP A 358 5.69 46.24 -15.44
C ASP A 358 4.37 46.13 -14.61
N GLY A 359 4.15 44.96 -13.98
CA GLY A 359 2.94 44.65 -13.22
C GLY A 359 1.77 44.18 -14.09
N SER A 360 1.94 44.07 -15.41
CA SER A 360 0.95 43.49 -16.31
C SER A 360 1.02 41.94 -16.31
N TYR A 361 -0.03 41.32 -16.88
CA TYR A 361 -0.05 39.84 -17.04
C TYR A 361 0.10 39.47 -18.52
N VAL A 362 1.02 38.56 -18.78
CA VAL A 362 1.23 37.94 -20.10
C VAL A 362 0.65 36.53 -20.10
N THR A 363 -0.30 36.27 -21.00
CA THR A 363 -0.91 34.94 -21.14
C THR A 363 -0.39 34.27 -22.41
N VAL A 364 0.13 33.06 -22.26
CA VAL A 364 0.56 32.17 -23.36
C VAL A 364 -0.39 31.00 -23.42
N SER A 365 -1.03 30.84 -24.58
CA SER A 365 -1.94 29.71 -24.84
C SER A 365 -1.25 28.71 -25.75
N GLU A 366 -1.17 27.45 -25.34
CA GLU A 366 -0.49 26.37 -26.02
C GLU A 366 -1.45 25.20 -26.26
N THR A 367 -1.42 24.62 -27.45
CA THR A 367 -2.07 23.35 -27.73
C THR A 367 -1.03 22.37 -28.25
N THR A 368 -1.01 21.14 -27.71
CA THR A 368 -0.05 20.12 -28.10
C THR A 368 -0.65 18.72 -28.02
N SER A 369 -0.13 17.82 -28.84
CA SER A 369 -0.47 16.38 -28.82
C SER A 369 0.81 15.58 -28.71
N PRO A 370 1.50 15.59 -27.56
CA PRO A 370 2.79 14.94 -27.41
C PRO A 370 2.66 13.42 -27.49
N LEU A 371 3.61 12.78 -28.15
CA LEU A 371 3.85 11.35 -28.15
C LEU A 371 5.06 11.05 -27.26
N SER A 372 4.84 10.37 -26.17
CA SER A 372 5.91 9.93 -25.26
C SER A 372 6.11 8.42 -25.39
N LYS A 373 7.35 7.97 -25.62
CA LYS A 373 7.75 6.56 -25.63
C LYS A 373 8.87 6.36 -24.61
N ILE A 374 8.72 5.38 -23.74
CA ILE A 374 9.67 5.07 -22.66
C ILE A 374 9.92 3.56 -22.63
N HIS A 375 11.20 3.16 -22.61
CA HIS A 375 11.64 1.78 -22.45
C HIS A 375 12.57 1.69 -21.24
N GLN A 376 12.29 0.78 -20.31
CA GLN A 376 13.01 0.70 -19.03
C GLN A 376 13.38 -0.76 -18.71
N PRO A 377 14.55 -1.24 -19.15
CA PRO A 377 15.14 -2.49 -18.65
C PRO A 377 15.73 -2.29 -17.25
N LYS A 378 15.57 -3.29 -16.38
CA LYS A 378 16.16 -3.33 -15.04
C LYS A 378 16.48 -4.75 -14.64
N VAL A 379 17.68 -4.96 -14.12
CA VAL A 379 18.10 -6.23 -13.50
C VAL A 379 18.63 -5.92 -12.11
N SER A 380 18.24 -6.73 -11.12
CA SER A 380 18.81 -6.66 -9.78
C SER A 380 19.08 -8.03 -9.23
N VAL A 381 20.25 -8.16 -8.60
CA VAL A 381 20.67 -9.36 -7.85
C VAL A 381 20.88 -8.95 -6.40
N ASN A 382 20.28 -9.65 -5.47
CA ASN A 382 20.38 -9.36 -4.05
C ASN A 382 20.73 -10.61 -3.26
N TYR A 383 21.88 -10.55 -2.58
CA TYR A 383 22.30 -11.54 -1.59
C TYR A 383 22.02 -11.01 -0.19
N LEU A 384 21.21 -11.71 0.58
CA LEU A 384 20.83 -11.33 1.92
C LEU A 384 21.12 -12.44 2.91
N LYS A 385 21.96 -12.16 3.91
CA LYS A 385 22.13 -12.98 5.11
C LYS A 385 21.60 -12.21 6.32
N ASN A 386 20.55 -12.72 6.97
CA ASN A 386 19.85 -12.05 8.06
C ASN A 386 19.75 -12.97 9.28
N ALA A 387 20.86 -13.05 10.03
CA ALA A 387 20.98 -13.84 11.26
C ALA A 387 20.87 -12.95 12.51
N ASP A 388 20.76 -13.53 13.70
CA ASP A 388 20.57 -12.77 14.95
C ASP A 388 21.83 -12.00 15.39
N ASN A 389 23.01 -12.41 14.88
CA ASN A 389 24.32 -11.80 15.21
C ASN A 389 24.94 -11.04 14.04
N ILE A 390 24.49 -11.27 12.81
CA ILE A 390 25.03 -10.65 11.61
C ILE A 390 23.95 -10.42 10.56
N TYR A 391 23.99 -9.25 9.97
CA TYR A 391 23.23 -8.87 8.79
C TYR A 391 24.20 -8.52 7.67
N LEU A 392 24.03 -9.10 6.49
CA LEU A 392 24.76 -8.74 5.28
C LEU A 392 23.76 -8.70 4.14
N ASN A 393 23.69 -7.56 3.50
CA ASN A 393 22.85 -7.36 2.31
C ASN A 393 23.70 -6.73 1.22
N GLU A 394 23.85 -7.42 0.12
CA GLU A 394 24.53 -6.94 -1.07
C GLU A 394 23.56 -6.95 -2.24
N ARG A 395 23.40 -5.80 -2.87
CA ARG A 395 22.46 -5.60 -3.97
C ARG A 395 23.15 -4.92 -5.14
N LEU A 396 23.25 -5.63 -6.25
CA LEU A 396 23.63 -5.10 -7.56
C LEU A 396 22.38 -4.73 -8.34
N VAL A 397 22.36 -3.54 -8.94
CA VAL A 397 21.27 -3.06 -9.79
C VAL A 397 21.83 -2.48 -11.07
N ILE A 398 21.26 -2.89 -12.20
CA ILE A 398 21.54 -2.34 -13.53
C ILE A 398 20.21 -1.85 -14.09
N LYS A 399 20.16 -0.57 -14.50
CA LYS A 399 18.96 0.04 -15.08
C LYS A 399 19.32 0.76 -16.37
N GLY A 400 18.36 0.76 -17.31
CA GLY A 400 18.35 1.64 -18.49
C GLY A 400 17.04 2.42 -18.54
N ALA A 401 17.08 3.62 -19.12
CA ALA A 401 15.91 4.41 -19.48
C ALA A 401 16.13 5.05 -20.85
N PHE A 402 15.30 4.72 -21.80
CA PHE A 402 15.33 5.25 -23.16
C PHE A 402 14.00 5.95 -23.39
N GLU A 403 14.07 7.28 -23.55
CA GLU A 403 12.89 8.12 -23.65
C GLU A 403 12.92 8.89 -24.98
N GLN A 404 11.79 8.93 -25.65
CA GLN A 404 11.55 9.72 -26.83
C GLN A 404 10.22 10.45 -26.67
N ASN A 405 10.30 11.80 -26.71
CA ASN A 405 9.13 12.65 -26.67
C ASN A 405 9.13 13.50 -27.95
N GLU A 406 8.02 13.50 -28.65
CA GLU A 406 7.80 14.25 -29.90
C GLU A 406 6.44 14.94 -29.79
N GLY A 407 6.33 16.16 -30.31
CA GLY A 407 5.02 16.84 -30.37
C GLY A 407 5.13 18.21 -31.02
N ASP A 408 4.07 18.55 -31.68
CA ASP A 408 3.88 19.87 -32.25
C ASP A 408 3.16 20.72 -31.21
N VAL A 409 3.66 21.94 -30.98
CA VAL A 409 3.07 22.93 -30.09
C VAL A 409 2.59 24.11 -30.92
N VAL A 410 1.31 24.45 -30.82
CA VAL A 410 0.80 25.71 -31.34
C VAL A 410 0.75 26.69 -30.17
N ALA A 411 1.70 27.66 -30.13
CA ALA A 411 1.80 28.67 -29.08
C ALA A 411 1.37 30.02 -29.62
N ASN A 412 0.30 30.59 -29.09
CA ASN A 412 -0.31 31.84 -29.56
C ASN A 412 -0.45 31.88 -31.11
N GLY A 413 -0.80 30.77 -31.76
CA GLY A 413 -0.95 30.61 -33.18
C GLY A 413 0.31 30.29 -33.97
N SER A 414 1.49 30.25 -33.37
CA SER A 414 2.76 29.86 -34.00
C SER A 414 3.04 28.38 -33.79
N LEU A 415 3.35 27.65 -34.85
CA LEU A 415 3.70 26.21 -34.78
C LEU A 415 5.17 26.03 -34.42
N VAL A 416 5.45 25.20 -33.44
CA VAL A 416 6.77 24.76 -33.01
C VAL A 416 6.78 23.24 -32.94
N GLU A 417 7.59 22.59 -33.78
CA GLU A 417 7.86 21.16 -33.69
C GLU A 417 8.91 20.90 -32.61
N GLN A 418 8.63 20.00 -31.65
CA GLN A 418 9.58 19.66 -30.60
C GLN A 418 9.90 18.15 -30.57
N ARG A 419 11.16 17.84 -30.32
CA ARG A 419 11.64 16.45 -30.13
C ARG A 419 12.66 16.40 -29.01
N ARG A 420 12.50 15.47 -28.08
CA ARG A 420 13.47 15.16 -27.02
C ARG A 420 13.80 13.68 -27.04
N ARG A 421 15.09 13.35 -27.08
CA ARG A 421 15.58 11.97 -26.95
C ARG A 421 16.56 11.91 -25.80
N THR A 422 16.38 10.91 -24.95
CA THR A 422 17.22 10.69 -23.76
C THR A 422 17.55 9.22 -23.64
N SER A 423 18.84 8.91 -23.43
CA SER A 423 19.30 7.58 -23.06
C SER A 423 20.05 7.68 -21.75
N SER A 424 19.66 6.92 -20.74
CA SER A 424 20.31 6.94 -19.42
C SER A 424 20.56 5.52 -18.90
N PHE A 425 21.66 5.36 -18.18
CA PHE A 425 22.09 4.09 -17.60
C PHE A 425 22.49 4.31 -16.13
N GLU A 426 22.22 3.30 -15.30
CA GLU A 426 22.67 3.27 -13.90
C GLU A 426 23.19 1.87 -13.57
N ILE A 427 24.37 1.80 -12.99
CA ILE A 427 24.91 0.62 -12.34
C ILE A 427 25.16 0.99 -10.89
N GLY A 428 24.51 0.30 -9.97
CA GLY A 428 24.62 0.54 -8.53
C GLY A 428 24.90 -0.76 -7.78
N ASN A 429 25.77 -0.67 -6.78
CA ASN A 429 26.00 -1.73 -5.80
C ASN A 429 25.82 -1.16 -4.40
N ASP A 430 24.94 -1.78 -3.61
CA ASP A 430 24.66 -1.39 -2.23
C ASP A 430 25.07 -2.53 -1.31
N LEU A 431 26.19 -2.35 -0.59
CA LEU A 431 26.65 -3.26 0.45
C LEU A 431 26.29 -2.71 1.82
N HIS A 432 25.51 -3.48 2.59
CA HIS A 432 25.17 -3.20 3.97
C HIS A 432 25.54 -4.36 4.86
N TRP A 433 26.37 -4.10 5.84
CA TRP A 433 26.73 -5.02 6.90
C TRP A 433 26.33 -4.45 8.26
N ALA A 434 25.80 -5.28 9.14
CA ALA A 434 25.52 -4.88 10.52
C ALA A 434 25.72 -6.02 11.49
N SER A 435 26.20 -5.66 12.67
CA SER A 435 26.22 -6.45 13.90
C SER A 435 25.45 -5.73 15.00
N LYS A 436 25.41 -6.29 16.20
CA LYS A 436 24.78 -5.61 17.36
C LYS A 436 25.44 -4.28 17.73
N THR A 437 26.73 -4.09 17.44
CA THR A 437 27.52 -2.95 17.87
C THR A 437 28.05 -2.08 16.75
N ALA A 438 28.11 -2.61 15.53
CA ALA A 438 28.69 -1.90 14.40
C ALA A 438 27.83 -2.08 13.12
N LYS A 439 27.82 -1.06 12.30
CA LYS A 439 27.17 -1.06 10.98
C LYS A 439 28.12 -0.46 9.97
N VAL A 440 28.15 -1.02 8.77
CA VAL A 440 28.92 -0.50 7.62
C VAL A 440 27.98 -0.49 6.41
N SER A 441 28.04 0.58 5.64
CA SER A 441 27.28 0.72 4.39
C SER A 441 28.19 1.33 3.34
N VAL A 442 28.22 0.70 2.15
CA VAL A 442 29.09 1.11 1.02
C VAL A 442 28.26 1.11 -0.26
N PRO A 443 27.32 2.05 -0.44
CA PRO A 443 26.67 2.26 -1.73
C PRO A 443 27.66 2.90 -2.72
N VAL A 444 27.72 2.32 -3.91
CA VAL A 444 28.46 2.82 -5.07
C VAL A 444 27.48 2.90 -6.23
N SER A 445 27.45 4.01 -6.95
CA SER A 445 26.67 4.08 -8.18
C SER A 445 27.38 4.88 -9.26
N PHE A 446 27.27 4.37 -10.47
CA PHE A 446 27.63 5.07 -11.69
C PHE A 446 26.36 5.32 -12.49
N LYS A 447 26.11 6.57 -12.81
CA LYS A 447 24.99 7.03 -13.63
C LYS A 447 25.53 7.79 -14.83
N GLN A 448 24.96 7.49 -16.01
CA GLN A 448 25.35 8.14 -17.23
C GLN A 448 24.14 8.47 -18.10
N THR A 449 24.14 9.67 -18.65
CA THR A 449 23.30 10.07 -19.78
C THR A 449 24.26 10.42 -20.93
N PRO A 450 24.58 9.45 -21.80
CA PRO A 450 25.56 9.67 -22.85
C PRO A 450 25.12 10.69 -23.90
N THR A 451 23.79 10.76 -24.12
CA THR A 451 23.24 11.73 -25.06
C THR A 451 21.81 12.05 -24.64
N MET A 452 21.54 13.31 -24.46
CA MET A 452 20.21 13.89 -24.39
C MET A 452 20.13 15.02 -25.40
N ARG A 453 19.17 14.97 -26.33
CA ARG A 453 19.01 16.00 -27.36
C ARG A 453 17.62 16.59 -27.29
N LEU A 454 17.53 17.90 -27.22
CA LEU A 454 16.34 18.71 -27.43
C LEU A 454 16.51 19.37 -28.80
N ALA A 455 15.53 19.23 -29.67
CA ALA A 455 15.44 19.92 -30.95
C ALA A 455 14.06 20.53 -31.10
N PHE A 456 13.97 21.72 -31.64
CA PHE A 456 12.71 22.36 -32.01
C PHE A 456 12.87 23.19 -33.28
N ALA A 457 11.81 23.26 -34.08
CA ALA A 457 11.75 24.06 -35.31
C ALA A 457 10.63 25.08 -35.15
N GLN A 458 10.98 26.35 -35.45
CA GLN A 458 10.07 27.48 -35.38
C GLN A 458 10.34 28.42 -36.56
N GLY A 459 9.31 28.77 -37.31
CA GLY A 459 9.44 29.66 -38.45
C GLY A 459 10.45 29.19 -39.51
N GLY A 460 10.63 27.90 -39.69
CA GLY A 460 11.60 27.28 -40.61
C GLY A 460 13.03 27.17 -40.10
N ASN A 461 13.33 27.71 -38.93
CA ASN A 461 14.66 27.60 -38.30
C ASN A 461 14.67 26.38 -37.36
N LEU A 462 15.75 25.59 -37.44
CA LEU A 462 15.99 24.47 -36.56
C LEU A 462 16.95 24.88 -35.43
N TYR A 463 16.52 24.62 -34.20
CA TYR A 463 17.30 24.84 -33.00
C TYR A 463 17.58 23.50 -32.33
N GLY A 464 18.84 23.28 -31.95
CA GLY A 464 19.25 22.06 -31.29
C GLY A 464 20.06 22.34 -30.03
N GLN A 465 19.89 21.51 -29.03
CA GLN A 465 20.75 21.50 -27.86
C GLN A 465 21.01 20.07 -27.40
N THR A 466 22.24 19.78 -27.07
CA THR A 466 22.66 18.50 -26.51
C THR A 466 23.09 18.66 -25.06
N ALA A 467 22.89 17.61 -24.26
CA ALA A 467 23.44 17.48 -22.94
C ALA A 467 23.94 16.05 -22.70
N GLN A 468 25.07 15.97 -22.00
CA GLN A 468 25.66 14.71 -21.54
C GLN A 468 25.97 14.83 -20.06
N SER A 469 25.86 13.73 -19.32
CA SER A 469 26.32 13.72 -17.94
C SER A 469 26.75 12.33 -17.49
N SER A 470 27.79 12.32 -16.65
CA SER A 470 28.29 11.14 -15.97
C SER A 470 28.50 11.48 -14.50
N THR A 471 27.97 10.66 -13.62
CA THR A 471 28.11 10.80 -12.17
C THR A 471 28.59 9.48 -11.58
N LEU A 472 29.73 9.51 -10.91
CA LEU A 472 30.21 8.41 -10.07
C LEU A 472 30.04 8.82 -8.61
N SER A 473 29.27 8.07 -7.83
CA SER A 473 29.08 8.33 -6.40
C SER A 473 29.54 7.14 -5.55
N LEU A 474 30.27 7.44 -4.49
CA LEU A 474 30.70 6.51 -3.46
C LEU A 474 30.31 7.11 -2.10
N ASN A 475 29.65 6.33 -1.27
CA ASN A 475 29.37 6.73 0.10
C ASN A 475 29.76 5.59 1.05
N VAL A 476 30.82 5.79 1.80
CA VAL A 476 31.24 4.83 2.85
C VAL A 476 30.77 5.37 4.18
N SER A 477 29.97 4.61 4.89
CA SER A 477 29.53 4.96 6.23
C SER A 477 29.73 3.80 7.21
N SER A 478 30.19 4.14 8.40
CA SER A 478 30.32 3.21 9.52
C SER A 478 29.72 3.85 10.77
N SER A 479 29.09 3.05 11.61
CA SER A 479 28.55 3.51 12.88
C SER A 479 28.84 2.47 13.96
N PHE A 480 29.47 2.93 15.03
CA PHE A 480 29.69 2.13 16.23
C PHE A 480 28.68 2.54 17.29
N SER A 481 28.14 1.56 18.00
CA SER A 481 27.21 1.76 19.11
C SER A 481 27.81 1.15 20.37
N ILE A 482 28.10 2.00 21.35
CA ILE A 482 28.69 1.61 22.64
C ILE A 482 27.60 1.69 23.70
N PRO A 483 27.08 0.56 24.21
CA PRO A 483 26.12 0.58 25.29
C PRO A 483 26.81 0.92 26.63
N ILE A 484 26.24 1.87 27.37
CA ILE A 484 26.65 2.23 28.70
C ILE A 484 25.51 1.90 29.68
N GLY A 485 25.62 0.74 30.31
CA GLY A 485 24.53 0.20 31.12
C GLY A 485 23.29 -0.14 30.27
N LYS A 486 22.09 -0.03 30.87
CA LYS A 486 20.81 -0.40 30.22
C LYS A 486 20.06 0.79 29.60
N VAL A 487 20.51 2.02 29.90
CA VAL A 487 19.76 3.25 29.59
C VAL A 487 20.44 4.19 28.61
N LEU A 488 21.74 4.08 28.42
CA LEU A 488 22.51 4.98 27.56
C LEU A 488 23.27 4.18 26.49
N ARG A 489 23.27 4.71 25.28
CA ARG A 489 24.10 4.21 24.17
C ARG A 489 24.76 5.38 23.48
N ILE A 490 26.07 5.34 23.33
CA ILE A 490 26.80 6.32 22.52
C ILE A 490 26.85 5.83 21.09
N LYS A 491 26.55 6.70 20.15
CA LYS A 491 26.68 6.45 18.69
C LYS A 491 27.81 7.30 18.11
N LEU A 492 28.63 6.66 17.31
CA LEU A 492 29.75 7.28 16.61
C LEU A 492 29.69 7.00 15.10
N PRO A 493 28.72 7.58 14.38
CA PRO A 493 28.66 7.45 12.93
C PRO A 493 29.75 8.29 12.26
N VAL A 494 30.48 7.67 11.35
CA VAL A 494 31.45 8.30 10.45
C VAL A 494 31.03 8.01 9.02
N SER A 495 31.08 8.98 8.15
CA SER A 495 30.86 8.74 6.72
C SER A 495 31.74 9.62 5.85
N VAL A 496 32.04 9.10 4.68
CA VAL A 496 32.74 9.83 3.61
C VAL A 496 31.91 9.67 2.35
N SER A 497 31.46 10.77 1.80
CA SER A 497 30.78 10.82 0.51
C SER A 497 31.71 11.46 -0.51
N ALA A 498 31.93 10.76 -1.61
CA ALA A 498 32.69 11.27 -2.76
C ALA A 498 31.81 11.17 -4.01
N MET A 499 31.73 12.22 -4.78
CA MET A 499 30.98 12.25 -6.03
C MET A 499 31.82 12.94 -7.10
N TYR A 500 31.91 12.30 -8.25
CA TYR A 500 32.52 12.90 -9.45
C TYR A 500 31.41 13.15 -10.45
N ASP A 501 31.36 14.37 -10.94
CA ASP A 501 30.41 14.78 -11.96
C ASP A 501 31.13 15.32 -13.19
N ASN A 502 30.60 14.95 -14.35
CA ASN A 502 30.92 15.56 -15.65
C ASN A 502 29.60 15.88 -16.32
N VAL A 503 29.35 17.15 -16.61
CA VAL A 503 28.17 17.66 -17.30
C VAL A 503 28.60 18.57 -18.42
N GLU A 504 28.12 18.28 -19.62
CA GLU A 504 28.39 19.03 -20.83
C GLU A 504 27.05 19.40 -21.49
N THR A 505 26.89 20.66 -21.85
CA THR A 505 25.78 21.15 -22.68
C THR A 505 26.28 21.94 -23.83
N TYR A 506 25.69 21.77 -25.01
CA TYR A 506 26.05 22.52 -26.22
C TYR A 506 24.77 22.95 -26.96
N ARG A 507 24.66 24.24 -27.28
CA ARG A 507 23.58 24.87 -28.02
C ARG A 507 23.98 25.15 -29.45
N GLU A 508 23.40 24.45 -30.42
CA GLU A 508 23.82 24.45 -31.84
C GLU A 508 23.67 25.83 -32.49
N ALA A 509 22.64 26.61 -32.14
CA ALA A 509 22.33 27.88 -32.78
C ALA A 509 23.28 29.03 -32.38
N THR A 510 23.79 29.03 -31.17
CA THR A 510 24.63 30.12 -30.61
C THR A 510 26.03 29.69 -30.31
N GLY A 511 26.31 28.38 -30.29
CA GLY A 511 27.59 27.81 -29.89
C GLY A 511 27.87 27.88 -28.39
N ASP A 512 26.84 28.18 -27.56
CA ASP A 512 26.98 28.23 -26.10
C ASP A 512 27.30 26.84 -25.55
N GLU A 513 28.36 26.76 -24.76
CA GLU A 513 28.83 25.52 -24.16
C GLU A 513 29.04 25.68 -22.66
N ASN A 514 28.41 24.79 -21.89
CA ASN A 514 28.68 24.61 -20.47
C ASN A 514 29.46 23.32 -20.27
N LEU A 515 30.59 23.40 -19.55
CA LEU A 515 31.34 22.25 -19.08
C LEU A 515 31.50 22.32 -17.56
N ILE A 516 30.91 21.39 -16.83
CA ILE A 516 31.10 21.25 -15.38
C ILE A 516 31.76 19.91 -15.15
N ARG A 517 32.98 19.91 -14.62
CA ARG A 517 33.75 18.70 -14.32
C ARG A 517 34.42 18.84 -12.98
N GLY A 518 34.19 17.83 -12.10
CA GLY A 518 34.83 17.93 -10.80
C GLY A 518 34.37 16.94 -9.77
N TRP A 519 34.78 17.16 -8.53
CA TRP A 519 34.57 16.34 -7.38
C TRP A 519 33.84 17.09 -6.27
N ALA A 520 32.91 16.43 -5.65
CA ALA A 520 32.35 16.78 -4.35
C ALA A 520 32.83 15.77 -3.31
N PHE A 521 33.40 16.22 -2.21
CA PHE A 521 33.92 15.38 -1.14
C PHE A 521 33.39 15.85 0.20
N THR A 522 32.80 14.95 0.98
CA THR A 522 32.17 15.30 2.27
C THR A 522 32.47 14.24 3.32
N PRO A 523 33.55 14.35 4.07
CA PRO A 523 33.72 13.62 5.32
C PRO A 523 32.75 14.17 6.36
N ARG A 524 32.14 13.28 7.14
CA ARG A 524 31.17 13.60 8.19
C ARG A 524 31.41 12.73 9.42
N PHE A 525 31.36 13.36 10.58
CA PHE A 525 31.28 12.70 11.87
C PHE A 525 30.03 13.18 12.60
N ASN A 526 29.20 12.27 13.05
CA ASN A 526 27.91 12.62 13.65
C ASN A 526 27.77 11.96 15.04
N PRO A 527 28.58 12.35 16.04
CA PRO A 527 28.47 11.78 17.38
C PRO A 527 27.10 12.11 17.99
N GLY A 528 26.60 11.16 18.74
CA GLY A 528 25.32 11.30 19.40
C GLY A 528 25.10 10.27 20.48
N PHE A 529 24.00 10.38 21.16
CA PHE A 529 23.62 9.41 22.18
C PHE A 529 22.12 9.07 22.07
N GLU A 530 21.83 7.87 22.52
CA GLU A 530 20.47 7.36 22.71
C GLU A 530 20.26 7.12 24.20
N VAL A 531 19.15 7.64 24.72
CA VAL A 531 18.74 7.44 26.11
C VAL A 531 17.43 6.70 26.14
N TYR A 532 17.36 5.65 26.93
CA TYR A 532 16.16 4.87 27.17
C TYR A 532 15.77 4.94 28.64
N SER A 533 14.49 5.13 28.94
CA SER A 533 14.01 4.92 30.30
C SER A 533 14.03 3.42 30.66
N HIS A 534 14.14 3.07 31.95
CA HIS A 534 14.12 1.68 32.42
C HIS A 534 12.87 0.90 31.97
N ASN A 535 11.73 1.58 31.92
CA ASN A 535 10.46 1.02 31.45
C ASN A 535 10.26 1.13 29.92
N ARG A 536 11.29 1.59 29.16
CA ARG A 536 11.29 1.82 27.71
C ARG A 536 10.16 2.73 27.20
N ARG A 537 9.53 3.52 28.07
CA ARG A 537 8.49 4.49 27.66
C ARG A 537 9.07 5.76 27.06
N PHE A 538 10.28 6.14 27.45
CA PHE A 538 10.97 7.31 26.92
C PHE A 538 12.19 6.87 26.11
N TYR A 539 12.33 7.45 24.92
CA TYR A 539 13.47 7.27 24.02
C TYR A 539 13.90 8.62 23.48
N LEU A 540 15.15 8.98 23.66
CA LEU A 540 15.76 10.20 23.13
C LEU A 540 16.95 9.84 22.27
N THR A 541 17.05 10.44 21.08
CA THR A 541 18.22 10.38 20.22
C THR A 541 18.71 11.79 19.94
N THR A 542 20.00 12.01 20.09
CA THR A 542 20.66 13.25 19.71
C THR A 542 21.80 12.98 18.74
N GLY A 543 22.15 13.96 17.93
CA GLY A 543 23.33 13.93 17.08
C GLY A 543 23.78 15.32 16.70
N VAL A 544 25.08 15.50 16.56
CA VAL A 544 25.68 16.74 16.03
C VAL A 544 26.56 16.36 14.84
N GLY A 545 25.98 16.46 13.64
CA GLY A 545 26.68 16.16 12.39
C GLY A 545 27.69 17.25 12.04
N ALA A 546 28.97 17.04 12.32
CA ALA A 546 30.04 17.87 11.81
C ALA A 546 30.50 17.32 10.45
N ALA A 547 30.54 18.15 9.43
CA ALA A 547 31.02 17.78 8.10
C ALA A 547 31.88 18.88 7.48
N LEU A 548 32.80 18.48 6.64
CA LEU A 548 33.54 19.38 5.76
C LEU A 548 33.05 19.20 4.33
N LYS A 549 32.36 20.20 3.78
CA LYS A 549 31.90 20.20 2.39
C LYS A 549 32.99 20.73 1.50
N GLY A 550 33.58 19.88 0.65
CA GLY A 550 34.54 20.25 -0.37
C GLY A 550 33.97 20.11 -1.76
N LEU A 551 34.00 21.16 -2.57
CA LEU A 551 33.55 21.14 -3.96
C LEU A 551 34.74 21.67 -4.82
N TYR A 552 35.09 20.92 -5.84
CA TYR A 552 36.19 21.18 -6.75
C TYR A 552 35.66 21.01 -8.18
N TYR A 553 35.03 22.05 -8.72
CA TYR A 553 34.47 22.03 -10.06
C TYR A 553 35.24 22.98 -10.97
N ASN A 554 35.70 22.46 -12.11
CA ASN A 554 36.55 23.20 -13.06
C ASN A 554 37.76 23.83 -12.35
N LYS A 555 37.85 25.18 -12.29
CA LYS A 555 38.85 25.92 -11.55
C LYS A 555 38.38 26.43 -10.18
N ALA A 556 37.09 26.24 -9.86
CA ALA A 556 36.53 26.72 -8.60
C ALA A 556 36.81 25.73 -7.48
N LYS A 557 37.24 26.23 -6.35
CA LYS A 557 37.48 25.46 -5.13
C LYS A 557 36.68 26.08 -3.99
N TYR A 558 35.82 25.26 -3.37
CA TYR A 558 35.00 25.69 -2.25
C TYR A 558 35.12 24.69 -1.11
N MET A 559 35.36 25.14 0.09
CA MET A 559 35.41 24.33 1.29
C MET A 559 34.68 25.04 2.44
N LYS A 560 33.71 24.36 3.05
CA LYS A 560 32.96 24.91 4.18
C LYS A 560 32.72 23.85 5.25
N PRO A 561 33.09 24.12 6.53
CA PRO A 561 32.63 23.31 7.66
C PRO A 561 31.16 23.59 7.90
N VAL A 562 30.38 22.53 8.17
CA VAL A 562 28.97 22.61 8.47
C VAL A 562 28.63 21.78 9.72
N LEU A 563 27.71 22.30 10.52
CA LEU A 563 27.17 21.61 11.70
C LEU A 563 25.67 21.37 11.49
N ASN A 564 25.27 20.13 11.64
CA ASN A 564 23.88 19.67 11.46
C ASN A 564 23.38 19.00 12.75
N PRO A 565 22.97 19.77 13.78
CA PRO A 565 22.41 19.21 15.02
C PRO A 565 21.02 18.64 14.78
N SER A 566 20.72 17.55 15.47
CA SER A 566 19.40 16.93 15.46
C SER A 566 19.05 16.31 16.81
N VAL A 567 17.78 16.39 17.18
CA VAL A 567 17.22 15.79 18.39
C VAL A 567 15.90 15.17 18.02
N SER A 568 15.67 13.94 18.45
CA SER A 568 14.36 13.32 18.38
C SER A 568 14.03 12.59 19.68
N THR A 569 12.79 12.67 20.09
CA THR A 569 12.31 11.99 21.28
C THR A 569 10.98 11.31 21.02
N THR A 570 10.79 10.19 21.69
CA THR A 570 9.52 9.46 21.67
C THR A 570 9.12 9.16 23.11
N TYR A 571 7.87 9.47 23.44
CA TYR A 571 7.28 9.12 24.72
C TYR A 571 6.03 8.27 24.53
N THR A 572 6.03 7.09 25.15
CA THR A 572 4.93 6.13 25.13
C THR A 572 4.13 6.27 26.43
N PHE A 573 2.98 6.96 26.37
CA PHE A 573 2.09 7.15 27.53
C PHE A 573 1.49 5.82 27.97
N SER A 574 1.06 5.01 26.99
CA SER A 574 0.47 3.69 27.20
C SER A 574 0.76 2.79 25.99
N ALA A 575 0.37 1.53 26.04
CA ALA A 575 0.44 0.63 24.89
C ALA A 575 -0.29 1.17 23.64
N ASN A 576 -1.23 2.11 23.86
CA ASN A 576 -2.09 2.65 22.82
C ASN A 576 -1.77 4.11 22.44
N SER A 577 -0.90 4.80 23.17
CA SER A 577 -0.65 6.24 22.96
C SER A 577 0.84 6.57 22.98
N LYS A 578 1.30 7.27 21.96
CA LYS A 578 2.69 7.59 21.71
C LYS A 578 2.82 9.01 21.13
N LEU A 579 3.78 9.77 21.64
CA LEU A 579 4.17 11.09 21.14
C LEU A 579 5.60 11.05 20.65
N GLY A 580 5.82 11.47 19.42
CA GLY A 580 7.14 11.68 18.82
C GLY A 580 7.37 13.16 18.58
N LEU A 581 8.55 13.67 18.89
CA LEU A 581 8.98 15.03 18.57
C LEU A 581 10.36 14.96 17.94
N SER A 582 10.60 15.75 16.91
CA SER A 582 11.91 15.85 16.29
C SER A 582 12.20 17.27 15.84
N THR A 583 13.46 17.65 15.92
CA THR A 583 13.96 18.90 15.39
C THR A 583 15.38 18.71 14.88
N GLY A 584 15.73 19.42 13.81
CA GLY A 584 17.08 19.34 13.25
C GLY A 584 17.37 20.47 12.27
N TYR A 585 18.64 20.73 12.12
CA TYR A 585 19.18 21.72 11.19
C TYR A 585 20.04 21.02 10.16
N THR A 586 19.90 21.39 8.89
CA THR A 586 20.61 20.77 7.77
C THR A 586 21.10 21.83 6.81
N THR A 587 22.39 21.78 6.49
CA THR A 587 23.01 22.59 5.45
C THR A 587 23.26 21.74 4.21
N LEU A 588 22.69 22.15 3.08
CA LEU A 588 22.96 21.61 1.75
C LEU A 588 23.80 22.63 0.96
N ILE A 589 24.84 22.16 0.29
CA ILE A 589 25.75 22.97 -0.51
C ILE A 589 25.98 22.26 -1.83
N GLY A 590 25.94 23.01 -2.91
CA GLY A 590 26.20 22.59 -4.27
C GLY A 590 24.90 22.23 -4.98
N ASP A 591 24.40 23.13 -5.80
CA ASP A 591 23.40 22.89 -6.84
C ASP A 591 24.09 23.03 -8.17
N MET A 592 24.24 21.97 -8.94
CA MET A 592 24.92 21.98 -10.23
C MET A 592 24.27 22.92 -11.23
N MET A 593 22.93 23.11 -11.10
CA MET A 593 22.17 24.00 -11.98
C MET A 593 22.61 25.48 -11.84
N THR A 594 23.13 25.85 -10.67
CA THR A 594 23.61 27.21 -10.43
C THR A 594 25.03 27.46 -10.99
N LEU A 595 25.72 26.41 -11.46
CA LEU A 595 27.07 26.50 -12.08
C LEU A 595 27.02 26.62 -13.60
N LEU A 596 25.86 26.53 -14.23
CA LEU A 596 25.66 26.70 -15.67
C LEU A 596 25.61 28.18 -16.00
N THR A 597 26.74 28.75 -16.49
CA THR A 597 26.86 30.19 -16.76
C THR A 597 26.37 30.59 -18.14
N GLU A 598 26.54 29.70 -19.12
CA GLU A 598 26.04 29.96 -20.47
C GLU A 598 24.53 29.62 -20.56
N PRO A 599 23.79 30.37 -21.41
CA PRO A 599 22.36 30.16 -21.58
C PRO A 599 22.03 28.73 -22.02
N MET A 600 21.08 28.10 -21.32
CA MET A 600 20.62 26.74 -21.61
C MET A 600 19.15 26.74 -21.91
N GLN A 601 18.77 26.17 -23.03
CA GLN A 601 17.38 25.99 -23.41
C GLN A 601 16.73 24.84 -22.60
N VAL A 602 15.67 25.11 -21.85
CA VAL A 602 14.92 24.12 -21.08
C VAL A 602 13.82 23.49 -21.92
N ASN A 603 13.10 24.31 -22.68
CA ASN A 603 12.11 23.93 -23.69
C ASN A 603 12.13 25.00 -24.80
N TYR A 604 11.24 24.91 -25.77
CA TYR A 604 11.24 25.82 -26.95
C TYR A 604 11.19 27.31 -26.59
N ARG A 605 10.65 27.71 -25.43
CA ARG A 605 10.47 29.11 -25.02
C ARG A 605 11.19 29.52 -23.73
N THR A 606 11.75 28.55 -22.98
CA THR A 606 12.37 28.83 -21.68
C THR A 606 13.88 28.65 -21.74
N VAL A 607 14.60 29.72 -21.45
CA VAL A 607 16.05 29.72 -21.28
C VAL A 607 16.41 29.89 -19.81
N ARG A 608 17.42 29.19 -19.36
CA ARG A 608 17.97 29.28 -18.01
C ARG A 608 19.45 29.66 -18.07
N THR A 609 19.82 30.56 -17.17
CA THR A 609 21.21 30.95 -16.93
C THR A 609 21.49 31.02 -15.43
N SER A 610 22.77 31.05 -15.08
CA SER A 610 23.20 31.27 -13.71
C SER A 610 24.49 32.10 -13.69
N SER A 611 24.74 32.78 -12.60
CA SER A 611 26.00 33.54 -12.39
C SER A 611 27.17 32.68 -11.88
N GLY A 612 27.09 31.34 -11.99
CA GLY A 612 28.18 30.45 -11.57
C GLY A 612 28.31 30.31 -10.05
N ILE A 613 27.22 30.51 -9.32
CA ILE A 613 27.20 30.57 -7.87
C ILE A 613 27.07 29.16 -7.27
N ILE A 614 27.81 28.92 -6.20
CA ILE A 614 27.55 27.70 -5.40
C ILE A 614 26.35 27.95 -4.49
N GLY A 615 25.25 27.29 -4.83
CA GLY A 615 24.00 27.34 -4.05
C GLY A 615 24.18 26.76 -2.65
N GLU A 616 23.68 27.46 -1.64
CA GLU A 616 23.64 27.02 -0.25
C GLU A 616 22.20 27.13 0.27
N SER A 617 21.74 26.09 0.96
CA SER A 617 20.44 26.04 1.59
C SER A 617 20.56 25.55 3.03
N ASN A 618 20.08 26.34 3.97
CA ASN A 618 20.08 26.07 5.39
C ASN A 618 18.64 25.88 5.86
N THR A 619 18.31 24.67 6.30
CA THR A 619 16.94 24.31 6.67
C THR A 619 16.87 23.90 8.12
N TRP A 620 16.05 24.57 8.89
CA TRP A 620 15.55 24.13 10.19
C TRP A 620 14.22 23.42 10.01
N ARG A 621 14.09 22.22 10.54
CA ARG A 621 12.83 21.46 10.48
C ARG A 621 12.47 20.90 11.84
N SER A 622 11.23 21.13 12.28
CA SER A 622 10.67 20.58 13.51
C SER A 622 9.38 19.85 13.18
N SER A 623 9.13 18.72 13.84
CA SER A 623 7.88 17.98 13.70
C SER A 623 7.47 17.31 15.01
N GLY A 624 6.18 17.18 15.19
CA GLY A 624 5.56 16.45 16.29
C GLY A 624 4.44 15.55 15.76
N GLU A 625 4.35 14.35 16.30
CA GLU A 625 3.28 13.38 15.98
C GLU A 625 2.76 12.77 17.29
N TRP A 626 1.48 12.91 17.55
CA TRP A 626 0.79 12.14 18.58
C TRP A 626 -0.10 11.11 17.94
N LYS A 627 0.06 9.84 18.36
CA LYS A 627 -0.65 8.70 17.83
C LYS A 627 -1.38 7.94 18.92
N TRP A 628 -2.66 7.73 18.73
CA TRP A 628 -3.50 6.90 19.57
C TRP A 628 -4.10 5.76 18.75
N GLN A 629 -3.82 4.51 19.18
CA GLN A 629 -4.23 3.30 18.48
C GLN A 629 -4.93 2.34 19.44
N LEU A 630 -6.08 1.84 19.03
CA LEU A 630 -6.83 0.78 19.69
C LEU A 630 -6.93 -0.42 18.74
N PRO A 631 -5.89 -1.29 18.67
CA PRO A 631 -5.80 -2.33 17.66
C PRO A 631 -6.97 -3.29 17.65
N MET A 632 -7.44 -3.72 18.83
CA MET A 632 -8.59 -4.62 18.97
C MET A 632 -9.93 -3.97 18.60
N GLN A 633 -9.98 -2.63 18.58
CA GLN A 633 -11.14 -1.87 18.15
C GLN A 633 -10.98 -1.32 16.73
N TYR A 634 -9.86 -1.64 16.07
CA TYR A 634 -9.50 -1.14 14.73
C TYR A 634 -9.66 0.37 14.60
N PHE A 635 -9.18 1.11 15.60
CA PHE A 635 -9.24 2.56 15.62
C PHE A 635 -7.84 3.15 15.74
N THR A 636 -7.56 4.18 14.92
CA THR A 636 -6.34 5.00 15.00
C THR A 636 -6.71 6.46 14.85
N LEU A 637 -6.11 7.29 15.67
CA LEU A 637 -6.09 8.75 15.54
C LEU A 637 -4.63 9.20 15.57
N CYS A 638 -4.25 10.02 14.58
CA CYS A 638 -2.92 10.60 14.48
C CYS A 638 -3.07 12.12 14.30
N LEU A 639 -2.39 12.88 15.15
CA LEU A 639 -2.25 14.33 15.05
C LEU A 639 -0.79 14.63 14.78
N SER A 640 -0.49 15.38 13.73
CA SER A 640 0.88 15.80 13.45
C SER A 640 0.96 17.28 13.12
N ALA A 641 2.08 17.88 13.50
CA ALA A 641 2.44 19.25 13.20
C ALA A 641 3.87 19.29 12.68
N GLY A 642 4.11 20.11 11.66
CA GLY A 642 5.42 20.31 11.08
C GLY A 642 5.71 21.79 10.86
N HIS A 643 6.95 22.18 11.12
CA HIS A 643 7.45 23.52 10.82
C HIS A 643 8.79 23.42 10.10
N SER A 644 8.96 24.19 9.04
CA SER A 644 10.21 24.25 8.28
C SER A 644 10.54 25.69 7.95
N GLU A 645 11.76 26.10 8.29
CA GLU A 645 12.35 27.38 7.90
C GLU A 645 13.56 27.10 7.00
N ASN A 646 13.61 27.73 5.85
CA ASN A 646 14.67 27.54 4.86
C ASN A 646 15.25 28.89 4.45
N LYS A 647 16.57 29.02 4.54
CA LYS A 647 17.36 30.14 4.06
C LYS A 647 18.24 29.68 2.92
N ARG A 648 18.22 30.37 1.80
CA ARG A 648 19.04 30.11 0.63
C ARG A 648 19.83 31.35 0.25
N ASN A 649 21.03 31.18 -0.32
CA ASN A 649 21.83 32.26 -0.89
C ASN A 649 21.51 32.51 -2.36
N THR A 650 20.50 31.87 -2.92
CA THR A 650 20.11 31.93 -4.33
C THR A 650 18.64 32.25 -4.48
N LEU A 651 18.34 33.16 -5.40
CA LEU A 651 17.00 33.54 -5.83
C LEU A 651 16.90 33.37 -7.34
N TYR A 652 15.83 32.71 -7.81
CA TYR A 652 15.53 32.63 -9.24
C TYR A 652 14.64 33.79 -9.63
N SER A 653 15.11 34.61 -10.56
CA SER A 653 14.38 35.70 -11.20
C SER A 653 13.83 35.24 -12.53
N GLN A 654 12.54 35.46 -12.73
CA GLN A 654 11.85 35.18 -13.99
C GLN A 654 11.60 36.50 -14.74
N SER A 655 11.90 36.47 -16.02
CA SER A 655 11.56 37.55 -16.96
C SER A 655 10.78 36.96 -18.11
N VAL A 656 9.69 37.65 -18.49
CA VAL A 656 8.78 37.20 -19.56
C VAL A 656 8.69 38.30 -20.61
N SER A 657 8.95 37.93 -21.88
CA SER A 657 8.85 38.84 -23.04
C SER A 657 8.13 38.12 -24.18
N GLY A 658 6.87 38.50 -24.43
CA GLY A 658 6.01 37.76 -25.35
C GLY A 658 5.78 36.31 -24.89
N ILE A 659 6.23 35.34 -25.71
CA ILE A 659 6.15 33.92 -25.33
C ILE A 659 7.43 33.42 -24.64
N ASP A 660 8.54 34.18 -24.71
CA ASP A 660 9.86 33.77 -24.22
C ASP A 660 9.99 34.00 -22.71
N ILE A 661 10.58 33.05 -22.03
CA ILE A 661 10.81 33.06 -20.58
C ILE A 661 12.32 32.94 -20.34
N SER A 662 12.88 33.85 -19.58
CA SER A 662 14.27 33.80 -19.09
C SER A 662 14.25 33.61 -17.57
N ASN A 663 14.93 32.57 -17.09
CA ASN A 663 15.12 32.28 -15.67
C ASN A 663 16.60 32.43 -15.32
N ILE A 664 16.93 33.37 -14.42
CA ILE A 664 18.31 33.70 -14.01
C ILE A 664 18.44 33.37 -12.52
N ALA A 665 19.45 32.55 -12.16
CA ALA A 665 19.81 32.36 -10.77
C ALA A 665 20.70 33.48 -10.28
N LEU A 666 20.24 34.27 -9.31
CA LEU A 666 20.93 35.41 -8.71
C LEU A 666 21.52 35.03 -7.34
N LEU A 667 22.68 35.59 -6.99
CA LEU A 667 23.25 35.54 -5.65
C LEU A 667 22.46 36.48 -4.72
N ARG A 668 21.51 35.98 -4.03
CA ARG A 668 20.69 36.73 -3.09
C ARG A 668 20.10 35.85 -2.02
N ASP A 669 20.22 36.28 -0.78
CA ASP A 669 19.65 35.58 0.34
C ASP A 669 18.11 35.65 0.28
N THR A 670 17.48 34.48 0.41
CA THR A 670 16.02 34.32 0.46
C THR A 670 15.62 33.51 1.68
N HIS A 671 14.41 33.75 2.11
CA HIS A 671 13.83 33.11 3.27
C HIS A 671 12.45 32.53 2.93
N SER A 672 12.18 31.31 3.39
CA SER A 672 10.84 30.72 3.29
C SER A 672 10.51 29.95 4.55
N ARG A 673 9.25 30.01 4.99
CA ARG A 673 8.72 29.28 6.13
C ARG A 673 7.46 28.53 5.74
N SER A 674 7.28 27.37 6.30
CA SER A 674 6.06 26.60 6.14
C SER A 674 5.70 25.90 7.44
N THR A 675 4.42 25.91 7.77
CA THR A 675 3.85 25.19 8.92
C THR A 675 2.66 24.39 8.45
N SER A 676 2.55 23.15 8.94
CA SER A 676 1.46 22.27 8.57
C SER A 676 0.92 21.53 9.79
N PHE A 677 -0.38 21.27 9.78
CA PHE A 677 -1.10 20.45 10.75
C PHE A 677 -1.87 19.38 10.01
N THR A 678 -1.79 18.15 10.49
CA THR A 678 -2.54 17.03 9.92
C THR A 678 -3.26 16.29 11.03
N ILE A 679 -4.52 16.01 10.80
CA ILE A 679 -5.32 15.08 11.59
C ILE A 679 -5.75 13.93 10.69
N SER A 680 -5.47 12.70 11.09
CA SER A 680 -5.91 11.51 10.38
C SER A 680 -6.54 10.51 11.32
N SER A 681 -7.61 9.88 10.88
CA SER A 681 -8.32 8.87 11.66
C SER A 681 -8.74 7.72 10.76
N THR A 682 -8.62 6.49 11.29
CA THR A 682 -9.16 5.29 10.66
C THR A 682 -9.98 4.50 11.65
N LYS A 683 -11.10 3.96 11.23
CA LYS A 683 -11.97 3.09 12.02
C LYS A 683 -12.52 1.98 11.14
N SER A 684 -12.38 0.72 11.61
CA SER A 684 -13.09 -0.40 11.00
C SER A 684 -14.12 -0.96 11.98
N ILE A 685 -15.24 -1.40 11.45
CA ILE A 685 -16.34 -2.02 12.19
C ILE A 685 -16.60 -3.39 11.54
N PRO A 686 -15.95 -4.48 12.02
CA PRO A 686 -16.03 -5.80 11.39
C PRO A 686 -17.44 -6.36 11.27
N SER A 687 -18.31 -6.09 12.24
CA SER A 687 -19.72 -6.56 12.23
C SER A 687 -20.55 -6.00 11.07
N LEU A 688 -20.15 -4.84 10.53
CA LEU A 688 -20.78 -4.17 9.39
C LEU A 688 -19.92 -4.27 8.12
N PHE A 689 -18.76 -4.96 8.17
CA PHE A 689 -17.75 -4.92 7.13
C PHE A 689 -17.49 -3.48 6.64
N ALA A 690 -17.38 -2.55 7.60
CA ALA A 690 -17.26 -1.13 7.33
C ALA A 690 -15.87 -0.60 7.69
N ASN A 691 -15.28 0.17 6.77
CA ASN A 691 -14.01 0.86 6.95
C ASN A 691 -14.20 2.35 6.68
N PHE A 692 -13.75 3.18 7.60
CA PHE A 692 -13.78 4.63 7.53
C PHE A 692 -12.36 5.17 7.63
N SER A 693 -12.00 6.11 6.78
CA SER A 693 -10.77 6.89 6.93
C SER A 693 -11.04 8.36 6.61
N ALA A 694 -10.45 9.24 7.38
CA ALA A 694 -10.51 10.66 7.16
C ALA A 694 -9.15 11.29 7.45
N THR A 695 -8.74 12.25 6.62
CA THR A 695 -7.53 13.05 6.81
C THR A 695 -7.85 14.49 6.48
N ALA A 696 -7.46 15.41 7.36
CA ALA A 696 -7.51 16.84 7.11
C ALA A 696 -6.13 17.44 7.30
N ASN A 697 -5.68 18.20 6.33
CA ASN A 697 -4.42 18.92 6.34
C ASN A 697 -4.70 20.42 6.29
N TYR A 698 -3.98 21.20 7.08
CA TYR A 698 -3.93 22.64 6.98
C TYR A 698 -2.47 23.06 6.91
N GLY A 699 -2.11 23.88 5.94
CA GLY A 699 -0.78 24.41 5.77
C GLY A 699 -0.80 25.90 5.51
N PHE A 700 0.19 26.61 6.04
CA PHE A 700 0.44 28.00 5.71
C PHE A 700 1.94 28.26 5.64
N GLY A 701 2.32 29.26 4.87
CA GLY A 701 3.72 29.58 4.71
C GLY A 701 3.93 30.91 3.99
N ASP A 702 5.17 31.34 4.02
CA ASP A 702 5.66 32.52 3.30
C ASP A 702 6.95 32.18 2.54
N GLY A 703 7.20 32.91 1.46
CA GLY A 703 8.38 32.79 0.62
C GLY A 703 8.61 34.03 -0.25
N GLU A 704 9.66 33.98 -1.00
CA GLU A 704 10.09 35.08 -1.89
C GLU A 704 10.34 34.53 -3.29
N GLN A 705 9.88 35.27 -4.31
CA GLN A 705 10.18 35.05 -5.72
C GLN A 705 10.64 36.37 -6.33
N ALA A 706 11.32 36.32 -7.46
CA ALA A 706 11.71 37.52 -8.19
C ALA A 706 11.12 37.54 -9.61
N VAL A 707 10.64 38.72 -10.01
CA VAL A 707 10.24 39.03 -11.38
C VAL A 707 11.05 40.24 -11.84
N ASN A 708 11.80 40.08 -12.91
CA ASN A 708 12.75 41.11 -13.38
C ASN A 708 13.59 41.70 -12.25
N GLU A 709 14.13 40.87 -11.34
CA GLU A 709 14.91 41.23 -10.15
C GLU A 709 14.14 41.88 -8.99
N ASP A 710 12.89 42.28 -9.16
CA ASP A 710 12.05 42.76 -8.08
C ASP A 710 11.55 41.60 -7.20
N ILE A 711 11.70 41.75 -5.87
CA ILE A 711 11.29 40.71 -4.94
C ILE A 711 9.83 40.84 -4.60
N ILE A 712 9.10 39.74 -4.78
CA ILE A 712 7.71 39.58 -4.40
C ILE A 712 7.62 38.61 -3.23
N LYS A 713 7.06 39.06 -2.12
CA LYS A 713 6.73 38.22 -0.98
C LYS A 713 5.38 37.56 -1.22
N ILE A 714 5.33 36.24 -0.98
CA ILE A 714 4.16 35.41 -1.20
C ILE A 714 3.80 34.76 0.13
N ASN A 715 2.53 34.89 0.52
CA ASN A 715 1.97 34.13 1.62
C ASN A 715 0.98 33.12 1.06
N SER A 716 0.96 31.91 1.60
CA SER A 716 0.11 30.82 1.13
C SER A 716 -0.64 30.16 2.27
N ASN A 717 -1.90 29.78 2.01
CA ASN A 717 -2.72 28.94 2.86
C ASN A 717 -3.28 27.78 2.04
N ASN A 718 -3.29 26.59 2.58
CA ASN A 718 -3.88 25.43 1.91
C ASN A 718 -4.65 24.55 2.90
N TYR A 719 -5.77 24.01 2.45
CA TYR A 719 -6.58 23.01 3.16
C TYR A 719 -6.80 21.83 2.22
N ASP A 720 -6.67 20.66 2.75
CA ASP A 720 -6.97 19.41 2.05
C ASP A 720 -7.72 18.46 2.98
N ILE A 721 -8.90 18.02 2.56
CA ILE A 721 -9.76 17.11 3.33
C ILE A 721 -10.06 15.89 2.48
N ASN A 722 -9.65 14.75 2.96
CA ASN A 722 -9.90 13.45 2.34
C ASN A 722 -10.77 12.58 3.25
N GLY A 723 -11.80 11.98 2.67
CA GLY A 723 -12.66 11.01 3.35
C GLY A 723 -12.88 9.78 2.50
N LYS A 724 -12.91 8.60 3.11
CA LYS A 724 -13.19 7.33 2.43
C LYS A 724 -14.04 6.44 3.33
N VAL A 725 -15.07 5.86 2.75
CA VAL A 725 -15.98 4.92 3.40
C VAL A 725 -16.17 3.72 2.50
N THR A 726 -16.04 2.54 3.07
CA THR A 726 -16.45 1.28 2.44
C THR A 726 -17.36 0.56 3.42
N ILE A 727 -18.52 0.11 3.01
CA ILE A 727 -19.47 -0.61 3.85
C ILE A 727 -20.18 -1.70 3.05
N THR A 728 -20.37 -2.86 3.67
CA THR A 728 -21.15 -3.97 3.13
C THR A 728 -22.39 -4.18 4.04
N PRO A 729 -23.44 -3.36 3.88
CA PRO A 729 -24.60 -3.39 4.78
C PRO A 729 -25.34 -4.71 4.74
N ILE A 730 -25.31 -5.39 3.61
CA ILE A 730 -25.89 -6.72 3.38
C ILE A 730 -24.98 -7.53 2.46
N GLN A 731 -25.02 -8.86 2.55
CA GLN A 731 -24.09 -9.76 1.88
C GLN A 731 -24.01 -9.63 0.34
N TRP A 732 -25.01 -9.05 -0.28
CA TRP A 732 -25.08 -8.89 -1.73
C TRP A 732 -24.83 -7.45 -2.20
N LEU A 733 -24.58 -6.48 -1.29
CA LEU A 733 -24.40 -5.07 -1.61
C LEU A 733 -23.17 -4.51 -0.88
N GLU A 734 -22.26 -3.89 -1.62
CA GLU A 734 -21.14 -3.12 -1.09
C GLU A 734 -21.18 -1.70 -1.67
N LEU A 735 -21.02 -0.73 -0.79
CA LEU A 735 -20.98 0.70 -1.11
C LEU A 735 -19.61 1.25 -0.77
N ARG A 736 -19.02 2.00 -1.71
CA ARG A 736 -17.79 2.74 -1.49
C ARG A 736 -18.02 4.21 -1.82
N TYR A 737 -17.50 5.07 -0.98
CA TYR A 737 -17.53 6.51 -1.20
C TYR A 737 -16.19 7.11 -0.82
N ASN A 738 -15.68 8.00 -1.66
CA ASN A 738 -14.52 8.82 -1.37
C ASN A 738 -14.80 10.26 -1.73
N ILE A 739 -14.24 11.18 -0.94
CA ILE A 739 -14.30 12.62 -1.16
C ILE A 739 -12.93 13.22 -0.94
N ASN A 740 -12.53 14.13 -1.80
CA ASN A 740 -11.38 14.99 -1.62
C ASN A 740 -11.80 16.43 -1.91
N TYR A 741 -11.54 17.33 -0.97
CA TYR A 741 -11.70 18.77 -1.13
C TYR A 741 -10.35 19.42 -0.88
N ALA A 742 -9.85 20.17 -1.86
CA ALA A 742 -8.63 20.95 -1.75
C ALA A 742 -8.94 22.43 -1.99
N TYR A 743 -8.34 23.27 -1.16
CA TYR A 743 -8.35 24.72 -1.25
C TYR A 743 -6.92 25.21 -1.13
N ALA A 744 -6.49 26.04 -2.05
CA ALA A 744 -5.21 26.72 -2.00
C ALA A 744 -5.40 28.20 -2.29
N GLU A 745 -4.69 29.02 -1.54
CA GLU A 745 -4.73 30.46 -1.60
C GLU A 745 -3.32 31.03 -1.51
N SER A 746 -3.00 31.99 -2.35
CA SER A 746 -1.77 32.77 -2.28
C SER A 746 -2.05 34.27 -2.33
N TYR A 747 -1.31 35.00 -1.51
CA TYR A 747 -1.33 36.46 -1.45
C TYR A 747 0.04 37.00 -1.80
N PHE A 748 0.08 37.94 -2.74
CA PHE A 748 1.29 38.67 -3.09
C PHE A 748 0.92 40.10 -3.52
N SER A 749 1.74 41.05 -3.08
CA SER A 749 1.42 42.48 -3.30
C SER A 749 0.00 42.84 -2.80
N ARG A 750 -0.96 43.05 -3.69
CA ARG A 750 -2.39 43.27 -3.40
C ARG A 750 -3.27 42.20 -4.07
N GLU A 751 -2.68 41.23 -4.72
CA GLU A 751 -3.37 40.18 -5.45
C GLU A 751 -3.66 39.00 -4.56
N ARG A 752 -4.76 38.32 -4.84
CA ARG A 752 -5.21 37.12 -4.14
C ARG A 752 -5.60 36.07 -5.17
N ASN A 753 -4.88 34.97 -5.19
CA ASN A 753 -5.19 33.84 -6.04
C ASN A 753 -5.78 32.69 -5.23
N ILE A 754 -6.92 32.16 -5.67
CA ILE A 754 -7.62 31.06 -5.01
C ILE A 754 -7.86 29.95 -6.01
N THR A 755 -7.56 28.70 -5.61
CA THR A 755 -8.02 27.51 -6.30
C THR A 755 -8.80 26.62 -5.36
N THR A 756 -9.89 26.07 -5.88
CA THR A 756 -10.67 25.05 -5.19
C THR A 756 -10.86 23.85 -6.09
N SER A 757 -10.75 22.67 -5.54
CA SER A 757 -11.12 21.44 -6.23
C SER A 757 -11.94 20.54 -5.31
N LEU A 758 -12.99 19.96 -5.85
CA LEU A 758 -13.80 18.93 -5.18
C LEU A 758 -13.86 17.71 -6.09
N THR A 759 -13.38 16.61 -5.58
CA THR A 759 -13.50 15.31 -6.23
C THR A 759 -14.27 14.38 -5.31
N HIS A 760 -15.28 13.71 -5.80
CA HIS A 760 -15.88 12.61 -5.07
C HIS A 760 -16.16 11.44 -6.01
N GLY A 761 -16.01 10.24 -5.47
CA GLY A 761 -16.29 9.00 -6.17
C GLY A 761 -17.23 8.15 -5.35
N SER A 762 -18.19 7.52 -6.00
CA SER A 762 -19.08 6.53 -5.42
C SER A 762 -19.04 5.26 -6.26
N ALA A 763 -19.00 4.12 -5.59
CA ALA A 763 -19.06 2.82 -6.23
C ALA A 763 -20.10 1.94 -5.53
N ILE A 764 -20.90 1.27 -6.32
CA ILE A 764 -21.90 0.29 -5.88
C ILE A 764 -21.51 -1.05 -6.49
N HIS A 765 -21.27 -2.04 -5.65
CA HIS A 765 -21.08 -3.43 -6.06
C HIS A 765 -22.26 -4.26 -5.61
N MET A 766 -22.86 -4.99 -6.52
CA MET A 766 -24.00 -5.87 -6.26
C MET A 766 -23.62 -7.30 -6.62
N PHE A 767 -23.92 -8.24 -5.73
CA PHE A 767 -23.65 -9.66 -5.87
C PHE A 767 -24.98 -10.46 -5.83
N PRO A 768 -25.84 -10.36 -6.89
CA PRO A 768 -27.15 -11.03 -6.87
C PRO A 768 -27.05 -12.54 -6.62
N ILE A 769 -26.03 -13.17 -7.20
CA ILE A 769 -25.62 -14.55 -6.94
C ILE A 769 -24.12 -14.61 -6.70
N ALA A 770 -23.61 -15.69 -6.13
CA ALA A 770 -22.19 -15.82 -5.77
C ALA A 770 -21.23 -15.72 -6.96
N ALA A 771 -21.68 -16.01 -8.17
CA ALA A 771 -20.88 -15.97 -9.38
C ALA A 771 -20.92 -14.63 -10.12
N LEU A 772 -21.88 -13.75 -9.85
CA LEU A 772 -22.12 -12.51 -10.59
C LEU A 772 -21.81 -11.28 -9.72
N ASP A 773 -20.90 -10.44 -10.19
CA ASP A 773 -20.58 -9.11 -9.63
C ASP A 773 -20.96 -8.04 -10.67
N LEU A 774 -21.85 -7.15 -10.29
CA LEU A 774 -22.25 -5.97 -11.06
C LEU A 774 -21.72 -4.73 -10.32
N SER A 775 -20.96 -3.90 -11.01
CA SER A 775 -20.44 -2.66 -10.41
C SER A 775 -20.80 -1.42 -11.21
N LEU A 776 -21.14 -0.36 -10.50
CA LEU A 776 -21.38 0.97 -11.01
C LEU A 776 -20.44 1.92 -10.28
N ASN A 777 -19.67 2.70 -11.02
CA ASN A 777 -18.73 3.68 -10.48
C ASN A 777 -19.04 5.05 -11.06
N TYR A 778 -19.15 6.05 -10.20
CA TYR A 778 -19.36 7.43 -10.58
C TYR A 778 -18.30 8.30 -9.92
N ASP A 779 -17.51 9.01 -10.73
CA ASP A 779 -16.53 10.00 -10.30
C ASP A 779 -16.97 11.38 -10.77
N TYR A 780 -17.02 12.32 -9.84
CA TYR A 780 -17.30 13.72 -10.09
C TYR A 780 -16.10 14.58 -9.70
N VAL A 781 -15.74 15.50 -10.57
CA VAL A 781 -14.67 16.47 -10.33
C VAL A 781 -15.20 17.87 -10.65
N ARG A 782 -14.96 18.80 -9.73
CA ARG A 782 -15.18 20.23 -9.92
C ARG A 782 -13.87 20.93 -9.63
N CYS A 783 -13.30 21.60 -10.62
CA CYS A 783 -12.09 22.40 -10.48
C CYS A 783 -12.37 23.86 -10.83
N GLN A 784 -11.83 24.78 -10.04
CA GLN A 784 -11.83 26.20 -10.35
C GLN A 784 -10.80 26.48 -11.45
N ILE A 785 -11.18 27.21 -12.48
CA ILE A 785 -10.30 27.60 -13.60
C ILE A 785 -9.90 29.07 -13.48
N THR A 786 -10.85 29.93 -13.18
CA THR A 786 -10.64 31.36 -12.85
C THR A 786 -11.43 31.70 -11.59
N ALA A 787 -11.34 32.93 -11.10
CA ALA A 787 -12.07 33.38 -9.90
C ALA A 787 -13.58 33.01 -9.93
N ASP A 788 -14.22 33.12 -11.08
CA ASP A 788 -15.67 32.93 -11.23
C ASP A 788 -16.03 31.69 -12.09
N GLN A 789 -15.05 30.99 -12.67
CA GLN A 789 -15.31 29.89 -13.59
C GLN A 789 -14.88 28.56 -13.01
N TYR A 790 -15.79 27.59 -13.08
CA TYR A 790 -15.55 26.21 -12.65
C TYR A 790 -15.80 25.25 -13.81
N LYS A 791 -14.90 24.30 -13.99
CA LYS A 791 -15.14 23.15 -14.87
C LYS A 791 -15.61 21.97 -14.05
N ARG A 792 -16.65 21.30 -14.54
CA ARG A 792 -17.23 20.11 -13.91
C ARG A 792 -17.04 18.94 -14.86
N MET A 793 -16.72 17.80 -14.30
CA MET A 793 -16.55 16.56 -15.04
C MET A 793 -17.26 15.45 -14.31
N SER A 794 -17.94 14.58 -15.05
CA SER A 794 -18.60 13.39 -14.54
C SER A 794 -18.18 12.18 -15.36
N LEU A 795 -17.64 11.18 -14.69
CA LEU A 795 -17.28 9.89 -15.29
C LEU A 795 -18.17 8.81 -14.70
N PHE A 796 -18.82 8.05 -15.56
CA PHE A 796 -19.67 6.95 -15.15
C PHE A 796 -19.20 5.67 -15.83
N ASN A 797 -18.88 4.66 -15.03
CA ASN A 797 -18.39 3.38 -15.48
C ASN A 797 -19.29 2.27 -14.93
N ALA A 798 -19.46 1.21 -15.71
CA ALA A 798 -20.19 0.02 -15.28
C ALA A 798 -19.37 -1.23 -15.62
N SER A 799 -19.46 -2.26 -14.79
CA SER A 799 -18.92 -3.55 -15.16
C SER A 799 -19.80 -4.71 -14.69
N ALA A 800 -19.75 -5.81 -15.42
CA ALA A 800 -20.39 -7.06 -15.08
C ALA A 800 -19.33 -8.18 -15.13
N GLN A 801 -19.15 -8.92 -14.04
CA GLN A 801 -18.19 -10.00 -13.94
C GLN A 801 -18.91 -11.29 -13.57
N TYR A 802 -18.67 -12.36 -14.33
CA TYR A 802 -19.20 -13.68 -14.04
C TYR A 802 -18.07 -14.68 -13.82
N LYS A 803 -18.12 -15.40 -12.70
CA LYS A 803 -17.12 -16.38 -12.28
C LYS A 803 -17.55 -17.79 -12.60
N PHE A 804 -16.86 -18.47 -13.45
CA PHE A 804 -16.89 -19.91 -13.62
C PHE A 804 -15.80 -20.57 -12.76
N LYS A 805 -15.71 -21.88 -12.77
CA LYS A 805 -14.73 -22.61 -11.94
C LYS A 805 -13.26 -22.23 -12.25
N ARG A 806 -12.90 -22.06 -13.54
CA ARG A 806 -11.54 -21.72 -14.00
C ARG A 806 -11.48 -20.48 -14.90
N LEU A 807 -12.62 -19.89 -15.21
CA LEU A 807 -12.72 -18.75 -16.11
C LEU A 807 -13.50 -17.63 -15.41
N VAL A 808 -12.99 -16.43 -15.51
CA VAL A 808 -13.70 -15.20 -15.12
C VAL A 808 -13.92 -14.38 -16.38
N LEU A 809 -15.17 -14.09 -16.70
CA LEU A 809 -15.53 -13.17 -17.78
C LEU A 809 -15.93 -11.83 -17.16
N ARG A 810 -15.40 -10.74 -17.71
CA ARG A 810 -15.71 -9.38 -17.27
C ARG A 810 -15.97 -8.49 -18.47
N LEU A 811 -17.14 -7.88 -18.50
CA LEU A 811 -17.49 -6.78 -19.38
C LEU A 811 -17.23 -5.47 -18.65
N GLU A 812 -16.44 -4.59 -19.23
CA GLU A 812 -16.12 -3.26 -18.72
C GLU A 812 -16.67 -2.20 -19.69
N LEU A 813 -17.42 -1.25 -19.15
CA LEU A 813 -18.00 -0.13 -19.88
C LEU A 813 -17.52 1.16 -19.23
N ASP A 814 -16.61 1.86 -19.88
CA ASP A 814 -15.99 3.06 -19.34
C ASP A 814 -16.50 4.33 -19.99
N ASN A 815 -16.49 5.41 -19.21
CA ASN A 815 -16.84 6.75 -19.67
C ASN A 815 -18.18 6.81 -20.39
N LEU A 816 -19.22 6.18 -19.83
CA LEU A 816 -20.55 6.08 -20.43
C LEU A 816 -21.18 7.45 -20.72
N LEU A 817 -20.81 8.50 -19.94
CA LEU A 817 -21.25 9.87 -20.18
C LEU A 817 -20.48 10.56 -21.31
N ASN A 818 -19.44 9.89 -21.88
CA ASN A 818 -18.61 10.40 -22.97
C ASN A 818 -17.92 11.75 -22.63
N GLN A 819 -17.41 11.87 -21.41
CA GLN A 819 -16.60 13.01 -21.02
C GLN A 819 -15.32 13.08 -21.86
N ARG A 820 -15.08 14.22 -22.54
CA ARG A 820 -13.99 14.34 -23.51
C ARG A 820 -12.79 15.12 -23.00
N SER A 821 -12.91 15.83 -21.91
CA SER A 821 -11.82 16.60 -21.38
C SER A 821 -11.82 16.64 -19.84
N TYR A 822 -10.64 16.84 -19.29
CA TYR A 822 -10.37 17.04 -17.88
C TYR A 822 -9.55 18.33 -17.73
N ALA A 823 -10.03 19.29 -16.96
CA ALA A 823 -9.31 20.52 -16.74
C ALA A 823 -9.07 20.82 -15.27
N TYR A 824 -7.94 21.45 -14.98
CA TYR A 824 -7.57 21.94 -13.66
C TYR A 824 -6.63 23.14 -13.77
N THR A 825 -6.51 23.90 -12.68
CA THR A 825 -5.59 25.03 -12.57
C THR A 825 -4.68 24.85 -11.36
N ILE A 826 -3.43 25.23 -11.53
CA ILE A 826 -2.44 25.31 -10.45
C ILE A 826 -1.85 26.72 -10.39
N PHE A 827 -1.48 27.15 -9.19
CA PHE A 827 -0.68 28.35 -8.97
C PHE A 827 0.73 27.97 -8.55
N ASP A 828 1.72 28.60 -9.16
CA ASP A 828 3.11 28.52 -8.75
C ASP A 828 3.52 29.93 -8.27
N GLY A 829 3.24 30.21 -7.00
CA GLY A 829 3.47 31.54 -6.41
C GLY A 829 2.65 32.62 -7.09
N ILE A 830 3.23 33.29 -8.09
CA ILE A 830 2.63 34.41 -8.81
C ILE A 830 2.05 34.02 -10.19
N ASN A 831 2.42 32.86 -10.72
CA ASN A 831 2.00 32.41 -12.04
C ASN A 831 0.79 31.47 -11.95
N THR A 832 -0.04 31.48 -12.98
CA THR A 832 -1.23 30.61 -13.09
C THR A 832 -1.08 29.70 -14.30
N TYR A 833 -1.33 28.42 -14.12
CA TYR A 833 -1.29 27.41 -15.18
C TYR A 833 -2.62 26.68 -15.22
N SER A 834 -3.35 26.79 -16.30
CA SER A 834 -4.60 26.10 -16.56
C SER A 834 -4.40 25.06 -17.64
N PHE A 835 -4.80 23.83 -17.37
CA PHE A 835 -4.65 22.69 -18.27
C PHE A 835 -6.01 22.11 -18.62
N ASP A 836 -6.18 21.70 -19.87
CA ASP A 836 -7.31 20.91 -20.36
C ASP A 836 -6.79 19.73 -21.17
N TYR A 837 -7.03 18.52 -20.70
CA TYR A 837 -6.56 17.27 -21.32
C TYR A 837 -7.69 16.57 -22.06
N GLY A 838 -7.41 16.12 -23.28
CA GLY A 838 -8.30 15.23 -24.03
C GLY A 838 -8.37 13.84 -23.39
N LEU A 839 -9.57 13.33 -23.17
CA LEU A 839 -9.83 12.00 -22.61
C LEU A 839 -10.31 11.01 -23.67
N CYS A 840 -9.99 9.73 -23.44
CA CYS A 840 -10.57 8.62 -24.17
C CYS A 840 -12.10 8.65 -24.09
N GLY A 841 -12.76 8.35 -25.20
CA GLY A 841 -14.21 8.26 -25.28
C GLY A 841 -14.80 7.04 -24.57
N ARG A 842 -16.08 6.78 -24.83
CA ARG A 842 -16.75 5.57 -24.36
C ARG A 842 -16.00 4.34 -24.83
N THR A 843 -15.74 3.43 -23.91
CA THR A 843 -15.02 2.19 -24.21
C THR A 843 -15.82 1.01 -23.67
N ALA A 844 -15.97 -0.02 -24.48
CA ALA A 844 -16.51 -1.31 -24.07
C ALA A 844 -15.43 -2.38 -24.29
N LEU A 845 -15.11 -3.18 -23.27
CA LEU A 845 -14.11 -4.24 -23.34
C LEU A 845 -14.63 -5.50 -22.66
N LEU A 846 -14.50 -6.64 -23.34
CA LEU A 846 -14.71 -7.96 -22.78
C LEU A 846 -13.36 -8.58 -22.44
N ARG A 847 -13.18 -8.97 -21.17
CA ARG A 847 -11.98 -9.63 -20.65
C ARG A 847 -12.31 -11.04 -20.20
N ALA A 848 -11.47 -11.99 -20.56
CA ALA A 848 -11.48 -13.35 -20.05
C ALA A 848 -10.19 -13.59 -19.24
N THR A 849 -10.31 -14.09 -18.02
CA THR A 849 -9.18 -14.48 -17.17
C THR A 849 -9.31 -15.97 -16.89
N PHE A 850 -8.32 -16.75 -17.31
CA PHE A 850 -8.23 -18.18 -17.09
C PHE A 850 -7.28 -18.46 -15.91
N LYS A 851 -7.70 -19.31 -14.98
CA LYS A 851 -6.88 -19.81 -13.89
C LYS A 851 -6.25 -21.14 -14.29
N LEU A 852 -4.91 -21.17 -14.33
CA LEU A 852 -4.10 -22.37 -14.67
C LEU A 852 -3.89 -23.29 -13.47
#